data_cd4dba39e4a19b88eee96c507fd8dd9b
#
_entry.id   cd4dba39e4a19b88eee96c507fd8dd9b
#
_cell.length_a   1.000
_cell.length_b   1.000
_cell.length_c   1.000
_cell.angle_alpha   90.00
_cell.angle_beta   90.00
_cell.angle_gamma   90.00
#
_symmetry.space_group_name_H-M   'P 1'
#
loop_
_entity.id
_entity.type
_entity.pdbx_description
1 polymer ?
#
loop_
_entity_poly.entity_id
_entity_poly.type
_entity_poly.pdbx_seq_one_letter_code
_entity_poly.pdbx_strand_id
1 'polypeptide(L)'
;VDTFATVPLPEERRGDFTARGLQLFDPFSILSGPRTPWGSTIPQSRLNSAALGLLDFIPLPNLSGLVQNFHLQARVPTSSDRFNTRIVHTISQKLNFQATYNLSESRSEAVQAFPELLSQTSGRGQNVMFGLTQTLTRRLINDSRVMFNRNRSRSLNAFALKRDIAGDLGITGISTDPINFGVPQIGLTNFSDVNDPVPALRRNQSLRLMDNLSYSLPKHTLRAGIELRRQQINTRTDPTPRGSFNFTGVQTSQLTATGEPVPGTGWDFADFLIGLPQTTTQRFGSSSTYFRNWGFVLFFQDDWRLHPRFSINWGIRYEILTPPVEKFNRIANLDLNSDFTRAVTVIPGQIGPFHGVFPRALVRTDKNNWAPRFAIAWKPAAKGWFTKRPLTVRAGYSMFYNTSIYTQLMFGMANQPPFAQAQARITSASQVLTLQNGFPSVPPNTVQNTVAVDPDYQLGNAQIWNASLEMQATQSTVVTLTYTGTKGTHLDRLRAPNRASSSGAPGQIPNALGFTLDTFGANSIYNALQASLTRRMARGLMFMAQYTYGKSIDNASTIGGGAQVVVQDDHNFRAERGLSSFDVRHSLRTNYFYELPFGERKKWARKGRTARAFGNWQMSGGVTVSSGTPFTARVLGGTPDNSGTGSFSQRADQIGYPNLSSGDRDPLHFFNTSAFILPPAGEFGNAARNTITGPGSFQMNFALNRGIRFGKDGQRRMDLRWEVNNLTNTPNFTGLSTVVNSTTFGRVTGSRPMRTMEFQMRVNF
;
A
#
# COMPACT_ATOMS: atom_id res chain seq x y z
N VAL A 1 18.48 -8.41 5.48
CA VAL A 1 17.09 -8.43 5.97
C VAL A 1 17.10 -8.86 7.41
N ASP A 2 16.37 -8.15 8.23
CA ASP A 2 16.21 -8.39 9.67
C ASP A 2 14.69 -8.37 9.93
N THR A 3 14.11 -9.54 10.25
CA THR A 3 12.66 -9.69 10.39
C THR A 3 12.30 -10.65 11.50
N PHE A 4 11.17 -10.37 12.16
CA PHE A 4 10.60 -11.24 13.18
C PHE A 4 9.32 -11.88 12.68
N ALA A 5 9.06 -13.10 13.10
CA ALA A 5 7.84 -13.84 12.80
C ALA A 5 7.32 -14.54 14.06
N THR A 6 6.02 -14.78 14.10
CA THR A 6 5.40 -15.67 15.07
C THR A 6 5.20 -17.03 14.43
N VAL A 7 5.83 -18.05 14.98
CA VAL A 7 5.78 -19.43 14.48
C VAL A 7 5.27 -20.39 15.58
N PRO A 8 4.67 -21.53 15.19
CA PRO A 8 4.17 -22.50 16.17
C PRO A 8 5.29 -23.17 16.96
N LEU A 9 5.01 -23.46 18.21
CA LEU A 9 5.88 -24.22 19.08
C LEU A 9 6.01 -25.69 18.59
N PRO A 10 7.10 -26.42 18.97
CA PRO A 10 7.26 -27.83 18.60
C PRO A 10 6.09 -28.72 19.01
N GLU A 11 5.46 -28.44 20.18
CA GLU A 11 4.30 -29.14 20.68
C GLU A 11 3.06 -28.84 19.83
N GLU A 12 2.85 -27.59 19.48
CA GLU A 12 1.72 -27.14 18.63
C GLU A 12 1.76 -27.83 17.26
N ARG A 13 2.95 -28.02 16.68
CA ARG A 13 3.10 -28.73 15.39
C ARG A 13 2.66 -30.20 15.45
N ARG A 14 2.55 -30.77 16.64
CA ARG A 14 2.03 -32.10 16.89
C ARG A 14 0.57 -32.11 17.37
N GLY A 15 -0.07 -30.94 17.41
CA GLY A 15 -1.46 -30.77 17.82
C GLY A 15 -1.66 -30.58 19.32
N ASP A 16 -0.62 -30.30 20.10
CA ASP A 16 -0.70 -30.04 21.53
C ASP A 16 -0.61 -28.54 21.82
N PHE A 17 -1.72 -27.96 22.29
CA PHE A 17 -1.88 -26.55 22.63
C PHE A 17 -1.98 -26.30 24.14
N THR A 18 -1.58 -27.26 24.96
CA THR A 18 -1.64 -27.16 26.42
C THR A 18 -0.90 -25.94 26.94
N ALA A 19 0.25 -25.61 26.36
CA ALA A 19 1.06 -24.43 26.72
C ALA A 19 0.32 -23.09 26.54
N ARG A 20 -0.71 -23.05 25.69
CA ARG A 20 -1.56 -21.86 25.50
C ARG A 20 -2.85 -21.87 26.30
N GLY A 21 -3.18 -22.97 26.96
CA GLY A 21 -4.43 -23.13 27.73
C GLY A 21 -5.68 -23.06 26.86
N LEU A 22 -5.59 -23.49 25.59
CA LEU A 22 -6.69 -23.40 24.64
C LEU A 22 -7.68 -24.53 24.80
N GLN A 23 -8.95 -24.25 24.49
CA GLN A 23 -10.02 -25.24 24.37
C GLN A 23 -10.38 -25.45 22.90
N LEU A 24 -10.17 -26.63 22.39
CA LEU A 24 -10.46 -27.06 21.03
C LEU A 24 -11.66 -28.01 20.99
N PHE A 25 -12.39 -27.96 19.87
CA PHE A 25 -13.61 -28.76 19.70
C PHE A 25 -13.59 -29.50 18.35
N ASP A 26 -14.25 -30.65 18.30
CA ASP A 26 -14.35 -31.48 17.10
C ASP A 26 -15.32 -30.87 16.08
N PRO A 27 -14.83 -30.33 14.93
CA PRO A 27 -15.70 -29.75 13.89
C PRO A 27 -16.59 -30.79 13.21
N PHE A 28 -16.25 -32.08 13.33
CA PHE A 28 -16.99 -33.17 12.70
C PHE A 28 -18.03 -33.82 13.63
N SER A 29 -18.07 -33.46 14.92
CA SER A 29 -19.04 -33.95 15.85
C SER A 29 -20.44 -33.44 15.52
N ILE A 30 -20.54 -32.15 15.18
CA ILE A 30 -21.74 -31.47 14.70
C ILE A 30 -21.31 -30.30 13.85
N LEU A 31 -21.93 -30.11 12.68
CA LEU A 31 -21.59 -28.99 11.74
C LEU A 31 -22.24 -27.67 12.16
N SER A 32 -23.30 -27.70 12.95
CA SER A 32 -23.95 -26.51 13.51
C SER A 32 -24.42 -26.81 14.92
N GLY A 33 -24.17 -25.90 15.88
CA GLY A 33 -24.49 -26.07 17.29
C GLY A 33 -23.33 -26.57 18.14
N PRO A 34 -23.58 -26.90 19.45
CA PRO A 34 -22.51 -27.25 20.38
C PRO A 34 -21.69 -28.48 19.95
N ARG A 35 -20.36 -28.33 19.90
CA ARG A 35 -19.41 -29.34 19.45
C ARG A 35 -18.80 -30.11 20.62
N THR A 36 -18.36 -31.34 20.37
CA THR A 36 -17.69 -32.17 21.37
C THR A 36 -16.27 -31.62 21.65
N PRO A 37 -15.87 -31.40 22.91
CA PRO A 37 -14.53 -30.89 23.23
C PRO A 37 -13.44 -31.93 23.00
N TRP A 38 -12.33 -31.50 22.45
CA TRP A 38 -11.05 -32.23 22.41
C TRP A 38 -10.16 -31.86 23.60
N GLY A 39 -10.45 -30.78 24.33
CA GLY A 39 -9.55 -30.17 25.28
C GLY A 39 -8.46 -29.36 24.57
N SER A 40 -7.19 -29.49 24.97
CA SER A 40 -6.07 -28.73 24.39
C SER A 40 -5.30 -29.52 23.34
N THR A 41 -5.71 -30.76 23.01
CA THR A 41 -4.92 -31.64 22.12
C THR A 41 -5.78 -32.21 21.00
N ILE A 42 -5.30 -32.10 19.77
CA ILE A 42 -5.93 -32.68 18.58
C ILE A 42 -5.57 -34.18 18.51
N PRO A 43 -6.56 -35.09 18.33
CA PRO A 43 -6.28 -36.50 18.06
C PRO A 43 -5.39 -36.67 16.82
N GLN A 44 -4.34 -37.49 16.90
CA GLN A 44 -3.38 -37.71 15.80
C GLN A 44 -4.04 -38.15 14.49
N SER A 45 -5.11 -38.94 14.58
CA SER A 45 -5.91 -39.39 13.44
C SER A 45 -6.65 -38.26 12.69
N ARG A 46 -6.71 -37.07 13.28
CA ARG A 46 -7.37 -35.89 12.69
C ARG A 46 -6.38 -34.94 12.00
N LEU A 47 -5.07 -35.17 12.15
CA LEU A 47 -4.07 -34.35 11.51
C LEU A 47 -4.07 -34.58 9.99
N ASN A 48 -4.06 -33.50 9.23
CA ASN A 48 -4.12 -33.50 7.78
C ASN A 48 -2.72 -33.70 7.18
N SER A 49 -2.57 -34.62 6.24
CA SER A 49 -1.28 -34.96 5.62
C SER A 49 -0.66 -33.77 4.84
N ALA A 50 -1.49 -32.98 4.14
CA ALA A 50 -0.99 -31.81 3.42
C ALA A 50 -0.55 -30.71 4.39
N ALA A 51 -1.27 -30.50 5.50
CA ALA A 51 -0.86 -29.55 6.54
C ALA A 51 0.49 -29.97 7.16
N LEU A 52 0.67 -31.26 7.47
CA LEU A 52 1.94 -31.78 8.00
C LEU A 52 3.10 -31.56 7.01
N GLY A 53 2.89 -31.79 5.70
CA GLY A 53 3.91 -31.53 4.69
C GLY A 53 4.21 -30.03 4.49
N LEU A 54 3.26 -29.14 4.75
CA LEU A 54 3.48 -27.69 4.73
C LEU A 54 4.29 -27.18 5.93
N LEU A 55 4.36 -27.94 7.04
CA LEU A 55 5.19 -27.58 8.19
C LEU A 55 6.69 -27.48 7.85
N ASP A 56 7.17 -28.15 6.82
CA ASP A 56 8.57 -28.08 6.38
C ASP A 56 8.96 -26.66 5.96
N PHE A 57 7.98 -25.84 5.54
CA PHE A 57 8.17 -24.44 5.14
C PHE A 57 7.96 -23.43 6.26
N ILE A 58 7.60 -23.87 7.46
CA ILE A 58 7.43 -23.05 8.66
C ILE A 58 8.60 -23.36 9.61
N PRO A 59 9.51 -22.43 9.89
CA PRO A 59 10.65 -22.68 10.75
C PRO A 59 10.23 -22.96 12.20
N LEU A 60 11.11 -23.61 12.95
CA LEU A 60 10.99 -23.72 14.41
C LEU A 60 11.34 -22.38 15.07
N PRO A 61 10.79 -22.08 16.26
CA PRO A 61 11.14 -20.88 17.00
C PRO A 61 12.63 -20.90 17.39
N ASN A 62 13.29 -19.75 17.28
CA ASN A 62 14.69 -19.55 17.70
C ASN A 62 14.82 -18.49 18.80
N LEU A 63 13.70 -17.94 19.25
CA LEU A 63 13.57 -17.06 20.41
C LEU A 63 12.54 -17.64 21.39
N SER A 64 12.64 -17.24 22.65
CA SER A 64 11.66 -17.60 23.69
C SER A 64 10.36 -16.81 23.50
N GLY A 65 9.23 -17.37 23.97
CA GLY A 65 7.92 -16.71 23.97
C GLY A 65 6.95 -17.28 22.95
N LEU A 66 5.74 -16.74 22.97
CA LEU A 66 4.61 -17.19 22.16
C LEU A 66 4.33 -16.30 20.93
N VAL A 67 4.95 -15.12 20.89
CA VAL A 67 4.78 -14.12 19.83
C VAL A 67 6.15 -13.59 19.45
N GLN A 68 6.40 -13.36 18.16
CA GLN A 68 7.72 -12.93 17.63
C GLN A 68 8.87 -13.84 18.10
N ASN A 69 8.60 -15.11 18.13
CA ASN A 69 9.49 -16.17 18.63
C ASN A 69 10.46 -16.72 17.56
N PHE A 70 10.45 -16.14 16.37
CA PHE A 70 11.39 -16.43 15.30
C PHE A 70 12.02 -15.15 14.77
N HIS A 71 13.35 -15.16 14.68
CA HIS A 71 14.14 -14.05 14.15
C HIS A 71 14.98 -14.52 12.98
N LEU A 72 14.82 -13.88 11.83
CA LEU A 72 15.58 -14.14 10.62
C LEU A 72 16.51 -12.98 10.32
N GLN A 73 17.82 -13.27 10.31
CA GLN A 73 18.83 -12.41 9.69
C GLN A 73 19.35 -13.05 8.41
N ALA A 74 19.04 -12.45 7.27
CA ALA A 74 19.48 -12.97 5.98
C ALA A 74 20.25 -11.91 5.18
N ARG A 75 21.34 -12.36 4.53
CA ARG A 75 22.01 -11.54 3.51
C ARG A 75 21.24 -11.68 2.21
N VAL A 76 20.88 -10.53 1.65
CA VAL A 76 20.17 -10.46 0.37
C VAL A 76 21.09 -9.82 -0.64
N PRO A 77 21.66 -10.59 -1.59
CA PRO A 77 22.52 -10.05 -2.61
C PRO A 77 21.72 -9.13 -3.54
N THR A 78 22.25 -7.95 -3.79
CA THR A 78 21.68 -6.98 -4.73
C THR A 78 22.81 -6.43 -5.60
N SER A 79 22.63 -6.50 -6.91
CA SER A 79 23.50 -5.84 -7.87
C SER A 79 22.72 -4.83 -8.72
N SER A 80 23.35 -3.73 -9.05
CA SER A 80 22.72 -2.72 -9.89
C SER A 80 23.78 -2.03 -10.75
N ASP A 81 23.62 -2.17 -12.07
CA ASP A 81 24.43 -1.51 -13.06
C ASP A 81 23.65 -0.39 -13.73
N ARG A 82 24.29 0.76 -13.92
CA ARG A 82 23.66 1.91 -14.55
C ARG A 82 24.61 2.53 -15.57
N PHE A 83 24.06 2.75 -16.75
CA PHE A 83 24.72 3.50 -17.80
C PHE A 83 23.87 4.70 -18.19
N ASN A 84 24.45 5.88 -18.15
CA ASN A 84 23.80 7.12 -18.53
C ASN A 84 24.66 7.85 -19.54
N THR A 85 24.06 8.28 -20.65
CA THR A 85 24.71 9.16 -21.58
C THR A 85 23.78 10.30 -21.98
N ARG A 86 24.35 11.47 -22.15
CA ARG A 86 23.63 12.67 -22.56
C ARG A 86 24.48 13.41 -23.58
N ILE A 87 23.83 13.69 -24.71
CA ILE A 87 24.42 14.51 -25.80
C ILE A 87 23.59 15.80 -25.83
N VAL A 88 24.27 16.92 -25.82
CA VAL A 88 23.68 18.24 -26.06
C VAL A 88 24.43 18.87 -27.20
N HIS A 89 23.73 19.25 -28.25
CA HIS A 89 24.32 19.85 -29.45
C HIS A 89 23.57 21.13 -29.82
N THR A 90 24.29 22.23 -29.82
CA THR A 90 23.78 23.52 -30.30
C THR A 90 23.96 23.56 -31.81
N ILE A 91 22.88 23.26 -32.55
CA ILE A 91 22.88 23.26 -34.03
C ILE A 91 23.00 24.69 -34.56
N SER A 92 22.34 25.64 -33.88
CA SER A 92 22.44 27.08 -34.15
C SER A 92 22.12 27.89 -32.90
N GLN A 93 22.29 29.20 -32.94
CA GLN A 93 21.88 30.08 -31.82
C GLN A 93 20.41 29.97 -31.45
N LYS A 94 19.57 29.42 -32.33
CA LYS A 94 18.14 29.27 -32.15
C LYS A 94 17.69 27.81 -31.95
N LEU A 95 18.58 26.85 -32.13
CA LEU A 95 18.21 25.44 -32.19
C LEU A 95 19.17 24.59 -31.36
N ASN A 96 18.66 24.00 -30.26
CA ASN A 96 19.39 23.09 -29.40
C ASN A 96 18.76 21.70 -29.44
N PHE A 97 19.58 20.69 -29.69
CA PHE A 97 19.20 19.29 -29.65
C PHE A 97 19.74 18.63 -28.39
N GLN A 98 18.96 17.77 -27.79
CA GLN A 98 19.35 16.95 -26.65
C GLN A 98 18.93 15.51 -26.89
N ALA A 99 19.86 14.58 -26.69
CA ALA A 99 19.56 13.14 -26.60
C ALA A 99 20.03 12.59 -25.27
N THR A 100 19.23 11.75 -24.67
CA THR A 100 19.58 11.07 -23.41
C THR A 100 19.23 9.61 -23.53
N TYR A 101 20.17 8.74 -23.14
CA TYR A 101 19.92 7.31 -22.97
C TYR A 101 20.30 6.88 -21.56
N ASN A 102 19.38 6.23 -20.89
CA ASN A 102 19.61 5.66 -19.57
C ASN A 102 19.30 4.17 -19.63
N LEU A 103 20.24 3.36 -19.17
CA LEU A 103 20.09 1.92 -18.96
C LEU A 103 20.29 1.64 -17.47
N SER A 104 19.41 0.84 -16.90
CA SER A 104 19.58 0.29 -15.56
C SER A 104 19.31 -1.20 -15.58
N GLU A 105 20.21 -1.98 -15.02
CA GLU A 105 20.01 -3.40 -14.75
C GLU A 105 20.08 -3.63 -13.25
N SER A 106 19.22 -4.51 -12.75
CA SER A 106 19.23 -4.88 -11.34
C SER A 106 18.94 -6.35 -11.18
N ARG A 107 19.57 -6.97 -10.19
CA ARG A 107 19.28 -8.31 -9.71
C ARG A 107 19.21 -8.24 -8.20
N SER A 108 18.20 -8.83 -7.63
CA SER A 108 18.04 -8.90 -6.19
C SER A 108 17.37 -10.21 -5.81
N GLU A 109 17.72 -10.70 -4.66
CA GLU A 109 16.96 -11.73 -3.97
C GLU A 109 16.11 -11.04 -2.90
N ALA A 110 14.97 -11.60 -2.56
CA ALA A 110 14.17 -11.19 -1.42
C ALA A 110 13.76 -12.43 -0.64
N VAL A 111 14.00 -12.40 0.66
CA VAL A 111 13.57 -13.43 1.60
C VAL A 111 12.32 -12.92 2.29
N GLN A 112 11.30 -13.75 2.38
CA GLN A 112 10.10 -13.49 3.16
C GLN A 112 10.37 -13.72 4.66
N ALA A 113 9.33 -13.75 5.48
CA ALA A 113 9.47 -14.07 6.90
C ALA A 113 10.15 -15.44 7.13
N PHE A 114 10.01 -16.37 6.18
CA PHE A 114 10.58 -17.72 6.26
C PHE A 114 11.68 -17.94 5.20
N PRO A 115 12.81 -18.52 5.57
CA PRO A 115 14.02 -18.60 4.72
C PRO A 115 13.85 -19.40 3.43
N GLU A 116 12.98 -20.41 3.44
CA GLU A 116 12.70 -21.26 2.26
C GLU A 116 11.89 -20.50 1.17
N LEU A 117 11.17 -19.43 1.56
CA LEU A 117 10.27 -18.68 0.70
C LEU A 117 10.97 -17.45 0.10
N LEU A 118 11.92 -17.68 -0.76
CA LEU A 118 12.67 -16.60 -1.40
C LEU A 118 12.23 -16.34 -2.83
N SER A 119 12.41 -15.11 -3.29
CA SER A 119 12.22 -14.73 -4.68
C SER A 119 13.49 -14.14 -5.28
N GLN A 120 13.71 -14.44 -6.56
CA GLN A 120 14.76 -13.86 -7.38
C GLN A 120 14.14 -12.90 -8.38
N THR A 121 14.53 -11.63 -8.29
CA THR A 121 14.04 -10.59 -9.18
C THR A 121 15.18 -10.05 -10.04
N SER A 122 14.92 -9.94 -11.35
CA SER A 122 15.79 -9.24 -12.30
C SER A 122 15.00 -8.15 -13.01
N GLY A 123 15.61 -6.99 -13.18
CA GLY A 123 15.01 -5.84 -13.83
C GLY A 123 15.94 -5.22 -14.87
N ARG A 124 15.36 -4.73 -15.98
CA ARG A 124 16.06 -3.91 -16.97
C ARG A 124 15.16 -2.74 -17.36
N GLY A 125 15.65 -1.53 -17.07
CA GLY A 125 15.03 -0.27 -17.45
C GLY A 125 15.81 0.41 -18.56
N GLN A 126 15.12 0.86 -19.60
CA GLN A 126 15.68 1.65 -20.70
C GLN A 126 14.83 2.90 -20.87
N ASN A 127 15.49 4.06 -20.93
CA ASN A 127 14.83 5.33 -21.21
C ASN A 127 15.62 6.04 -22.30
N VAL A 128 14.93 6.40 -23.37
CA VAL A 128 15.45 7.21 -24.48
C VAL A 128 14.65 8.49 -24.53
N MET A 129 15.33 9.62 -24.60
CA MET A 129 14.69 10.92 -24.81
C MET A 129 15.44 11.69 -25.91
N PHE A 130 14.69 12.21 -26.85
CA PHE A 130 15.14 13.22 -27.80
C PHE A 130 14.38 14.50 -27.51
N GLY A 131 15.08 15.60 -27.38
CA GLY A 131 14.51 16.92 -27.14
C GLY A 131 15.06 17.94 -28.15
N LEU A 132 14.18 18.79 -28.62
CA LEU A 132 14.52 19.89 -29.53
C LEU A 132 13.93 21.17 -28.94
N THR A 133 14.82 22.09 -28.56
CA THR A 133 14.43 23.42 -28.09
C THR A 133 14.73 24.45 -29.19
N GLN A 134 13.65 25.13 -29.61
CA GLN A 134 13.72 26.15 -30.70
C GLN A 134 13.39 27.52 -30.16
N THR A 135 14.25 28.48 -30.33
CA THR A 135 14.01 29.89 -30.09
C THR A 135 13.43 30.51 -31.37
N LEU A 136 12.13 30.47 -31.54
CA LEU A 136 11.40 30.93 -32.72
C LEU A 136 11.52 32.46 -32.86
N THR A 137 11.37 33.17 -31.74
CA THR A 137 11.61 34.59 -31.62
C THR A 137 12.29 34.89 -30.27
N ARG A 138 12.71 36.15 -30.03
CA ARG A 138 13.24 36.55 -28.70
C ARG A 138 12.30 36.29 -27.53
N ARG A 139 11.00 36.07 -27.80
CA ARG A 139 9.95 35.87 -26.77
C ARG A 139 9.26 34.53 -26.88
N LEU A 140 9.44 33.80 -27.97
CA LEU A 140 8.73 32.57 -28.26
C LEU A 140 9.73 31.40 -28.36
N ILE A 141 9.55 30.43 -27.43
CA ILE A 141 10.35 29.21 -27.36
C ILE A 141 9.42 28.02 -27.52
N ASN A 142 9.83 27.09 -28.38
CA ASN A 142 9.19 25.79 -28.51
C ASN A 142 10.13 24.71 -27.96
N ASP A 143 9.57 23.75 -27.22
CA ASP A 143 10.28 22.58 -26.66
C ASP A 143 9.51 21.30 -27.02
N SER A 144 10.04 20.57 -28.00
CA SER A 144 9.48 19.32 -28.51
C SER A 144 10.28 18.14 -27.95
N ARG A 145 9.61 17.11 -27.43
CA ARG A 145 10.25 15.93 -26.86
C ARG A 145 9.59 14.65 -27.30
N VAL A 146 10.44 13.68 -27.63
CA VAL A 146 10.05 12.28 -27.85
C VAL A 146 10.71 11.44 -26.76
N MET A 147 9.90 10.70 -26.02
CA MET A 147 10.40 9.86 -24.93
C MET A 147 9.91 8.43 -25.12
N PHE A 148 10.84 7.48 -25.11
CA PHE A 148 10.54 6.06 -25.08
C PHE A 148 11.05 5.46 -23.77
N ASN A 149 10.18 4.78 -23.07
CA ASN A 149 10.51 4.07 -21.84
C ASN A 149 10.14 2.60 -21.99
N ARG A 150 11.06 1.71 -21.61
CA ARG A 150 10.82 0.27 -21.54
C ARG A 150 11.33 -0.26 -20.21
N ASN A 151 10.45 -0.95 -19.50
CA ASN A 151 10.78 -1.62 -18.26
C ASN A 151 10.44 -3.10 -18.37
N ARG A 152 11.43 -3.97 -18.14
CA ARG A 152 11.24 -5.41 -18.03
C ARG A 152 11.60 -5.85 -16.62
N SER A 153 10.72 -6.62 -16.00
CA SER A 153 11.03 -7.30 -14.74
C SER A 153 10.64 -8.76 -14.82
N ARG A 154 11.40 -9.60 -14.13
CA ARG A 154 11.13 -11.01 -13.94
C ARG A 154 11.34 -11.32 -12.46
N SER A 155 10.31 -11.82 -11.81
CA SER A 155 10.39 -12.33 -10.44
C SER A 155 9.95 -13.78 -10.44
N LEU A 156 10.72 -14.66 -9.81
CA LEU A 156 10.41 -16.07 -9.64
C LEU A 156 10.62 -16.45 -8.19
N ASN A 157 9.76 -17.31 -7.65
CA ASN A 157 10.01 -17.98 -6.38
C ASN A 157 11.06 -19.09 -6.51
N ALA A 158 11.45 -19.70 -5.41
CA ALA A 158 12.47 -20.75 -5.36
C ALA A 158 12.07 -22.02 -6.13
N PHE A 159 10.79 -22.32 -6.20
CA PHE A 159 10.22 -23.58 -6.71
C PHE A 159 9.73 -23.49 -8.16
N ALA A 160 9.53 -22.27 -8.68
CA ALA A 160 9.04 -22.05 -10.04
C ALA A 160 9.88 -22.81 -11.08
N LEU A 161 9.23 -23.55 -11.99
CA LEU A 161 9.82 -24.40 -13.02
C LEU A 161 10.63 -25.60 -12.49
N LYS A 162 10.56 -25.92 -11.18
CA LYS A 162 11.40 -26.96 -10.55
C LYS A 162 10.58 -28.02 -9.83
N ARG A 163 9.71 -27.64 -8.91
CA ARG A 163 8.99 -28.56 -8.05
C ARG A 163 7.58 -28.09 -7.74
N ASP A 164 6.60 -28.96 -7.97
CA ASP A 164 5.19 -28.72 -7.67
C ASP A 164 4.85 -29.12 -6.22
N ILE A 165 5.21 -28.26 -5.27
CA ILE A 165 4.96 -28.52 -3.85
C ILE A 165 3.46 -28.75 -3.57
N ALA A 166 2.59 -27.89 -4.12
CA ALA A 166 1.16 -27.99 -3.87
C ALA A 166 0.55 -29.26 -4.49
N GLY A 167 0.99 -29.63 -5.70
CA GLY A 167 0.60 -30.88 -6.35
C GLY A 167 1.12 -32.13 -5.61
N ASP A 168 2.38 -32.12 -5.14
CA ASP A 168 2.97 -33.21 -4.35
C ASP A 168 2.17 -33.47 -3.05
N LEU A 169 1.56 -32.42 -2.48
CA LEU A 169 0.72 -32.50 -1.26
C LEU A 169 -0.76 -32.86 -1.55
N GLY A 170 -1.11 -33.13 -2.82
CA GLY A 170 -2.45 -33.51 -3.21
C GLY A 170 -3.47 -32.38 -3.17
N ILE A 171 -3.03 -31.12 -3.22
CA ILE A 171 -3.90 -29.95 -3.31
C ILE A 171 -4.42 -29.84 -4.74
N THR A 172 -5.74 -29.89 -4.91
CA THR A 172 -6.41 -29.92 -6.22
C THR A 172 -7.07 -28.61 -6.59
N GLY A 173 -7.47 -28.45 -7.87
CA GLY A 173 -8.16 -27.25 -8.36
C GLY A 173 -7.23 -26.03 -8.55
N ILE A 174 -5.93 -26.20 -8.54
CA ILE A 174 -4.90 -25.16 -8.68
C ILE A 174 -4.19 -25.25 -10.04
N SER A 175 -3.31 -24.26 -10.33
CA SER A 175 -2.57 -24.20 -11.58
C SER A 175 -1.52 -25.33 -11.69
N THR A 176 -1.53 -26.02 -12.82
CA THR A 176 -0.51 -27.01 -13.21
C THR A 176 0.59 -26.42 -14.11
N ASP A 177 0.57 -25.11 -14.42
CA ASP A 177 1.65 -24.47 -15.21
C ASP A 177 2.94 -24.44 -14.37
N PRO A 178 4.06 -25.02 -14.87
CA PRO A 178 5.31 -25.12 -14.12
C PRO A 178 5.88 -23.79 -13.58
N ILE A 179 5.56 -22.66 -14.24
CA ILE A 179 5.98 -21.35 -13.72
C ILE A 179 5.30 -21.02 -12.38
N ASN A 180 4.15 -21.62 -12.11
CA ASN A 180 3.34 -21.36 -10.91
C ASN A 180 3.66 -22.34 -9.75
N PHE A 181 4.58 -23.29 -9.93
CA PHE A 181 4.96 -24.22 -8.89
C PHE A 181 5.46 -23.52 -7.62
N GLY A 182 5.16 -24.10 -6.46
CA GLY A 182 5.55 -23.60 -5.15
C GLY A 182 4.56 -23.92 -4.05
N VAL A 183 4.72 -23.21 -2.93
CA VAL A 183 3.89 -23.39 -1.73
C VAL A 183 2.60 -22.57 -1.86
N PRO A 184 1.41 -23.10 -1.48
CA PRO A 184 0.18 -22.32 -1.43
C PRO A 184 0.30 -21.21 -0.37
N GLN A 185 -0.53 -20.17 -0.51
CA GLN A 185 -0.62 -19.12 0.50
C GLN A 185 -1.44 -19.61 1.69
N ILE A 186 -0.87 -19.56 2.89
CA ILE A 186 -1.53 -19.93 4.14
C ILE A 186 -1.62 -18.67 5.00
N GLY A 187 -2.83 -18.17 5.18
CA GLY A 187 -3.14 -17.06 6.08
C GLY A 187 -3.53 -17.58 7.46
N LEU A 188 -2.89 -17.05 8.49
CA LEU A 188 -3.12 -17.39 9.89
C LEU A 188 -3.43 -16.13 10.70
N THR A 189 -4.43 -16.17 11.56
CA THR A 189 -4.83 -14.99 12.36
C THR A 189 -3.80 -14.63 13.43
N ASN A 190 -3.20 -15.66 14.07
CA ASN A 190 -2.32 -15.48 15.24
C ASN A 190 -0.85 -15.76 14.95
N PHE A 191 -0.52 -16.25 13.76
CA PHE A 191 0.84 -16.57 13.32
C PHE A 191 1.20 -15.77 12.07
N SER A 192 2.46 -15.78 11.73
CA SER A 192 2.91 -15.19 10.47
C SER A 192 2.49 -16.07 9.29
N ASP A 193 1.98 -15.43 8.24
CA ASP A 193 1.52 -16.11 7.04
C ASP A 193 2.64 -16.82 6.30
N VAL A 194 2.33 -17.99 5.72
CA VAL A 194 3.18 -18.65 4.73
C VAL A 194 2.86 -18.05 3.37
N ASN A 195 3.74 -17.23 2.86
CA ASN A 195 3.52 -16.49 1.62
C ASN A 195 4.67 -16.69 0.63
N ASP A 196 4.55 -17.73 -0.21
CA ASP A 196 5.50 -17.96 -1.28
C ASP A 196 5.22 -16.98 -2.45
N PRO A 197 6.22 -16.17 -2.86
CA PRO A 197 6.04 -15.15 -3.87
C PRO A 197 5.49 -15.68 -5.20
N VAL A 198 4.53 -14.98 -5.76
CA VAL A 198 3.93 -15.34 -7.05
C VAL A 198 4.86 -14.93 -8.19
N PRO A 199 5.17 -15.85 -9.13
CA PRO A 199 5.96 -15.53 -10.30
C PRO A 199 5.32 -14.44 -11.17
N ALA A 200 6.15 -13.50 -11.62
CA ALA A 200 5.70 -12.41 -12.47
C ALA A 200 6.72 -12.03 -13.54
N LEU A 201 6.29 -11.99 -14.78
CA LEU A 201 7.06 -11.46 -15.91
C LEU A 201 6.33 -10.22 -16.44
N ARG A 202 6.98 -9.07 -16.43
CA ARG A 202 6.39 -7.82 -16.90
C ARG A 202 7.28 -7.16 -17.94
N ARG A 203 6.67 -6.61 -19.00
CA ARG A 203 7.32 -5.79 -20.00
C ARG A 203 6.42 -4.63 -20.35
N ASN A 204 6.66 -3.50 -19.71
CA ASN A 204 5.91 -2.29 -19.94
C ASN A 204 6.70 -1.35 -20.84
N GLN A 205 6.00 -0.72 -21.79
CA GLN A 205 6.59 0.24 -22.71
C GLN A 205 5.66 1.46 -22.83
N SER A 206 6.26 2.63 -22.94
CA SER A 206 5.52 3.85 -23.25
C SER A 206 6.29 4.71 -24.26
N LEU A 207 5.58 5.18 -25.25
CA LEU A 207 6.02 6.25 -26.15
C LEU A 207 5.25 7.51 -25.77
N ARG A 208 5.95 8.60 -25.56
CA ARG A 208 5.38 9.90 -25.23
C ARG A 208 5.92 10.96 -26.18
N LEU A 209 5.04 11.67 -26.82
CA LEU A 209 5.33 12.84 -27.63
C LEU A 209 4.80 14.05 -26.87
N MET A 210 5.62 15.07 -26.72
CA MET A 210 5.27 16.29 -26.02
C MET A 210 5.74 17.49 -26.85
N ASP A 211 4.90 18.51 -26.92
CA ASP A 211 5.25 19.79 -27.50
C ASP A 211 4.76 20.93 -26.60
N ASN A 212 5.65 21.84 -26.24
CA ASN A 212 5.37 22.92 -25.32
C ASN A 212 5.82 24.26 -25.94
N LEU A 213 4.91 25.18 -26.00
CA LEU A 213 5.16 26.54 -26.46
C LEU A 213 5.16 27.49 -25.27
N SER A 214 6.19 28.35 -25.16
CA SER A 214 6.31 29.35 -24.11
C SER A 214 6.49 30.73 -24.74
N TYR A 215 5.59 31.65 -24.43
CA TYR A 215 5.61 33.02 -24.91
C TYR A 215 5.78 34.02 -23.77
N SER A 216 6.91 34.73 -23.76
CA SER A 216 7.25 35.66 -22.69
C SER A 216 6.94 37.10 -23.09
N LEU A 217 6.06 37.72 -22.34
CA LEU A 217 5.68 39.14 -22.39
C LEU A 217 6.20 39.85 -21.13
N PRO A 218 6.22 41.17 -21.09
CA PRO A 218 6.72 41.94 -19.91
C PRO A 218 6.05 41.58 -18.60
N LYS A 219 4.75 41.26 -18.62
CA LYS A 219 3.96 40.92 -17.44
C LYS A 219 3.38 39.52 -17.46
N HIS A 220 3.44 38.79 -18.57
CA HIS A 220 2.84 37.50 -18.77
C HIS A 220 3.88 36.48 -19.25
N THR A 221 3.79 35.24 -18.79
CA THR A 221 4.47 34.10 -19.39
C THR A 221 3.42 33.06 -19.71
N LEU A 222 3.02 33.04 -20.99
CA LEU A 222 2.01 32.11 -21.48
C LEU A 222 2.69 30.80 -21.84
N ARG A 223 2.11 29.67 -21.44
CA ARG A 223 2.54 28.33 -21.80
C ARG A 223 1.35 27.53 -22.29
N ALA A 224 1.51 26.88 -23.42
CA ALA A 224 0.55 25.91 -23.95
C ALA A 224 1.27 24.65 -24.38
N GLY A 225 0.64 23.51 -24.32
CA GLY A 225 1.28 22.30 -24.77
C GLY A 225 0.31 21.15 -24.97
N ILE A 226 0.82 20.16 -25.71
CA ILE A 226 0.14 18.91 -25.98
C ILE A 226 1.02 17.75 -25.54
N GLU A 227 0.40 16.67 -25.11
CA GLU A 227 1.05 15.38 -24.85
C GLU A 227 0.22 14.26 -25.46
N LEU A 228 0.88 13.41 -26.25
CA LEU A 228 0.32 12.15 -26.72
C LEU A 228 1.13 11.00 -26.13
N ARG A 229 0.45 10.06 -25.50
CA ARG A 229 1.07 8.90 -24.87
C ARG A 229 0.46 7.60 -25.35
N ARG A 230 1.30 6.68 -25.82
CA ARG A 230 0.93 5.29 -26.10
C ARG A 230 1.55 4.40 -25.03
N GLN A 231 0.75 3.64 -24.31
CA GLN A 231 1.23 2.74 -23.27
C GLN A 231 0.93 1.28 -23.68
N GLN A 232 1.89 0.41 -23.38
CA GLN A 232 1.77 -1.03 -23.57
C GLN A 232 2.18 -1.71 -22.25
N ILE A 233 1.28 -2.52 -21.71
CA ILE A 233 1.51 -3.29 -20.49
C ILE A 233 1.38 -4.76 -20.90
N ASN A 234 2.49 -5.49 -20.83
CA ASN A 234 2.50 -6.93 -21.08
C ASN A 234 2.91 -7.61 -19.78
N THR A 235 2.10 -8.53 -19.32
CA THR A 235 2.39 -9.25 -18.09
C THR A 235 2.02 -10.72 -18.24
N ARG A 236 2.82 -11.58 -17.57
CA ARG A 236 2.49 -12.98 -17.33
C ARG A 236 2.57 -13.19 -15.83
N THR A 237 1.45 -13.35 -15.19
CA THR A 237 1.31 -13.63 -13.77
C THR A 237 -0.12 -14.11 -13.50
N ASP A 238 -0.24 -15.12 -12.71
CA ASP A 238 -1.52 -15.56 -12.14
C ASP A 238 -1.58 -15.06 -10.69
N PRO A 239 -2.65 -14.39 -10.23
CA PRO A 239 -2.67 -13.75 -8.91
C PRO A 239 -2.57 -14.73 -7.72
N THR A 240 -3.28 -15.87 -7.79
CA THR A 240 -3.28 -16.91 -6.73
C THR A 240 -3.28 -18.30 -7.35
N PRO A 241 -2.17 -18.67 -8.05
CA PRO A 241 -2.16 -19.87 -8.88
C PRO A 241 -2.15 -21.16 -8.07
N ARG A 242 -1.65 -21.13 -6.83
CA ARG A 242 -1.55 -22.28 -5.90
C ARG A 242 -2.66 -22.30 -4.85
N GLY A 243 -3.62 -21.37 -4.97
CA GLY A 243 -4.63 -21.14 -3.95
C GLY A 243 -4.11 -20.34 -2.75
N SER A 244 -5.04 -19.71 -2.07
CA SER A 244 -4.85 -19.09 -0.75
C SER A 244 -5.88 -19.67 0.19
N PHE A 245 -5.41 -20.13 1.35
CA PHE A 245 -6.20 -20.80 2.38
C PHE A 245 -6.06 -20.02 3.68
N ASN A 246 -7.17 -19.52 4.24
CA ASN A 246 -7.15 -18.73 5.45
C ASN A 246 -7.79 -19.51 6.61
N PHE A 247 -7.08 -19.56 7.71
CA PHE A 247 -7.46 -20.26 8.94
C PHE A 247 -7.66 -19.23 10.06
N THR A 248 -8.77 -19.33 10.75
CA THR A 248 -9.22 -18.29 11.71
C THR A 248 -9.47 -18.80 13.12
N GLY A 249 -9.46 -20.12 13.33
CA GLY A 249 -9.80 -20.76 14.59
C GLY A 249 -11.28 -21.13 14.70
N VAL A 250 -12.11 -20.75 13.74
CA VAL A 250 -13.55 -21.00 13.76
C VAL A 250 -13.88 -22.48 13.61
N GLN A 251 -13.08 -23.23 12.87
CA GLN A 251 -13.36 -24.65 12.64
C GLN A 251 -13.17 -25.50 13.91
N THR A 252 -12.21 -25.15 14.76
CA THR A 252 -11.96 -25.82 16.05
C THR A 252 -12.57 -25.09 17.24
N SER A 253 -13.39 -24.04 17.03
CA SER A 253 -14.10 -23.35 18.12
C SER A 253 -15.37 -24.08 18.56
N GLN A 254 -15.82 -23.80 19.78
CA GLN A 254 -17.19 -24.11 20.19
C GLN A 254 -18.16 -23.23 19.43
N LEU A 255 -19.31 -23.75 19.11
CA LEU A 255 -20.40 -22.99 18.51
C LEU A 255 -21.55 -22.83 19.50
N THR A 256 -22.22 -21.69 19.44
CA THR A 256 -23.50 -21.47 20.14
C THR A 256 -24.61 -22.33 19.52
N ALA A 257 -25.75 -22.38 20.14
CA ALA A 257 -26.94 -23.06 19.59
C ALA A 257 -27.36 -22.48 18.22
N THR A 258 -26.99 -21.23 17.93
CA THR A 258 -27.22 -20.52 16.64
C THR A 258 -26.09 -20.71 15.62
N GLY A 259 -25.04 -21.46 15.98
CA GLY A 259 -23.91 -21.74 15.08
C GLY A 259 -22.82 -20.70 15.09
N GLU A 260 -22.85 -19.72 15.99
CA GLU A 260 -21.79 -18.69 16.09
C GLU A 260 -20.61 -19.19 16.92
N PRO A 261 -19.36 -18.82 16.55
CA PRO A 261 -18.18 -19.21 17.30
C PRO A 261 -18.15 -18.55 18.69
N VAL A 262 -17.88 -19.35 19.72
CA VAL A 262 -17.74 -18.85 21.09
C VAL A 262 -16.35 -18.21 21.26
N PRO A 263 -16.28 -16.94 21.70
CA PRO A 263 -15.01 -16.24 21.90
C PRO A 263 -14.08 -16.98 22.88
N GLY A 264 -12.77 -16.96 22.59
CA GLY A 264 -11.77 -17.62 23.42
C GLY A 264 -11.65 -19.14 23.22
N THR A 265 -12.41 -19.71 22.29
CA THR A 265 -12.33 -21.12 21.90
C THR A 265 -11.81 -21.25 20.46
N GLY A 266 -11.22 -22.42 20.14
CA GLY A 266 -10.63 -22.69 18.83
C GLY A 266 -9.31 -21.98 18.61
N TRP A 267 -8.58 -22.38 17.55
CA TRP A 267 -7.29 -21.81 17.22
C TRP A 267 -6.96 -21.97 15.72
N ASP A 268 -6.48 -20.93 15.09
CA ASP A 268 -6.20 -20.89 13.65
C ASP A 268 -5.18 -21.95 13.20
N PHE A 269 -4.12 -22.17 13.99
CA PHE A 269 -3.15 -23.21 13.71
C PHE A 269 -3.71 -24.62 13.94
N ALA A 270 -4.69 -24.79 14.84
CA ALA A 270 -5.42 -26.06 14.98
C ALA A 270 -6.29 -26.33 13.74
N ASP A 271 -6.99 -25.32 13.22
CA ASP A 271 -7.73 -25.41 11.96
C ASP A 271 -6.81 -25.80 10.79
N PHE A 272 -5.60 -25.20 10.74
CA PHE A 272 -4.59 -25.53 9.74
C PHE A 272 -4.13 -27.00 9.85
N LEU A 273 -3.82 -27.47 11.05
CA LEU A 273 -3.36 -28.85 11.26
C LEU A 273 -4.40 -29.91 10.87
N ILE A 274 -5.69 -29.60 11.04
CA ILE A 274 -6.77 -30.51 10.58
C ILE A 274 -7.16 -30.25 9.11
N GLY A 275 -6.54 -29.25 8.47
CA GLY A 275 -6.73 -28.93 7.06
C GLY A 275 -8.07 -28.31 6.70
N LEU A 276 -8.72 -27.58 7.60
CA LEU A 276 -10.05 -26.97 7.41
C LEU A 276 -9.97 -25.44 7.35
N PRO A 277 -9.75 -24.83 6.17
CA PRO A 277 -9.74 -23.39 6.02
C PRO A 277 -11.14 -22.79 6.15
N GLN A 278 -11.21 -21.58 6.71
CA GLN A 278 -12.43 -20.78 6.73
C GLN A 278 -12.77 -20.24 5.33
N THR A 279 -11.77 -19.78 4.61
CA THR A 279 -11.95 -19.29 3.25
C THR A 279 -10.82 -19.77 2.33
N THR A 280 -11.17 -19.95 1.05
CA THR A 280 -10.20 -20.23 0.01
C THR A 280 -10.41 -19.31 -1.18
N THR A 281 -9.32 -18.91 -1.83
CA THR A 281 -9.36 -18.15 -3.07
C THR A 281 -8.36 -18.69 -4.08
N GLN A 282 -8.77 -18.73 -5.35
CA GLN A 282 -7.86 -19.04 -6.46
C GLN A 282 -8.14 -18.14 -7.66
N ARG A 283 -7.09 -17.87 -8.42
CA ARG A 283 -7.20 -17.08 -9.63
C ARG A 283 -6.01 -17.37 -10.55
N PHE A 284 -6.25 -18.11 -11.64
CA PHE A 284 -5.20 -18.52 -12.60
C PHE A 284 -5.76 -18.88 -13.97
N GLY A 285 -4.88 -19.05 -14.96
CA GLY A 285 -5.20 -19.54 -16.30
C GLY A 285 -5.15 -18.47 -17.39
N SER A 286 -5.28 -17.18 -17.05
CA SER A 286 -5.04 -16.07 -17.99
C SER A 286 -3.62 -15.53 -17.86
N SER A 287 -2.64 -16.42 -17.84
CA SER A 287 -1.27 -16.12 -17.47
C SER A 287 -0.59 -14.99 -18.28
N SER A 288 -1.07 -14.67 -19.49
CA SER A 288 -0.47 -13.62 -20.33
C SER A 288 -1.51 -12.61 -20.80
N THR A 289 -1.33 -11.34 -20.44
CA THR A 289 -2.19 -10.23 -20.83
C THR A 289 -1.38 -9.14 -21.54
N TYR A 290 -2.02 -8.48 -22.52
CA TYR A 290 -1.38 -7.49 -23.40
C TYR A 290 -2.25 -6.24 -23.51
N PHE A 291 -2.19 -5.37 -22.54
CA PHE A 291 -2.98 -4.14 -22.50
C PHE A 291 -2.35 -2.99 -23.30
N ARG A 292 -3.23 -2.21 -23.92
CA ARG A 292 -2.89 -1.05 -24.77
C ARG A 292 -3.83 0.10 -24.46
N ASN A 293 -3.29 1.28 -24.21
CA ASN A 293 -4.10 2.50 -24.04
C ASN A 293 -3.42 3.73 -24.64
N TRP A 294 -4.22 4.76 -24.85
CA TRP A 294 -3.78 6.08 -25.27
C TRP A 294 -4.06 7.11 -24.18
N GLY A 295 -3.17 8.07 -24.05
CA GLY A 295 -3.37 9.25 -23.24
C GLY A 295 -3.19 10.49 -24.10
N PHE A 296 -4.07 11.44 -23.95
CA PHE A 296 -4.06 12.72 -24.63
C PHE A 296 -4.20 13.83 -23.58
N VAL A 297 -3.36 14.85 -23.70
CA VAL A 297 -3.36 15.99 -22.78
C VAL A 297 -3.23 17.28 -23.58
N LEU A 298 -4.05 18.25 -23.21
CA LEU A 298 -3.90 19.67 -23.60
C LEU A 298 -3.79 20.50 -22.34
N PHE A 299 -2.96 21.52 -22.36
CA PHE A 299 -2.94 22.51 -21.28
C PHE A 299 -2.62 23.91 -21.78
N PHE A 300 -3.12 24.87 -21.01
CA PHE A 300 -2.76 26.27 -21.12
C PHE A 300 -2.52 26.84 -19.72
N GLN A 301 -1.52 27.69 -19.59
CA GLN A 301 -1.17 28.36 -18.32
C GLN A 301 -0.65 29.75 -18.59
N ASP A 302 -0.98 30.69 -17.70
CA ASP A 302 -0.42 32.03 -17.65
C ASP A 302 0.17 32.36 -16.28
N ASP A 303 1.42 32.76 -16.28
CA ASP A 303 2.10 33.36 -15.12
C ASP A 303 2.04 34.88 -15.27
N TRP A 304 1.07 35.54 -14.64
CA TRP A 304 0.82 36.98 -14.74
C TRP A 304 1.43 37.76 -13.57
N ARG A 305 2.43 38.58 -13.87
CA ARG A 305 3.02 39.55 -12.92
C ARG A 305 2.22 40.86 -12.94
N LEU A 306 1.11 40.90 -12.24
CA LEU A 306 0.24 42.08 -12.16
C LEU A 306 0.97 43.29 -11.56
N HIS A 307 1.80 43.03 -10.54
CA HIS A 307 2.63 44.00 -9.84
C HIS A 307 3.94 43.36 -9.40
N PRO A 308 5.08 44.06 -9.20
CA PRO A 308 6.33 43.46 -8.71
C PRO A 308 6.19 42.69 -7.38
N ARG A 309 5.13 42.97 -6.62
CA ARG A 309 4.80 42.29 -5.35
C ARG A 309 3.60 41.36 -5.43
N PHE A 310 2.94 41.26 -6.58
CA PHE A 310 1.74 40.43 -6.72
C PHE A 310 1.74 39.70 -8.05
N SER A 311 1.66 38.41 -7.99
CA SER A 311 1.55 37.56 -9.18
C SER A 311 0.38 36.58 -9.07
N ILE A 312 -0.19 36.28 -10.20
CA ILE A 312 -1.26 35.30 -10.40
C ILE A 312 -0.73 34.24 -11.34
N ASN A 313 -0.94 33.00 -11.00
CA ASN A 313 -0.72 31.85 -11.90
C ASN A 313 -2.09 31.19 -12.10
N TRP A 314 -2.51 31.02 -13.34
CA TRP A 314 -3.74 30.30 -13.64
C TRP A 314 -3.56 29.44 -14.87
N GLY A 315 -4.31 28.37 -14.97
CA GLY A 315 -4.25 27.49 -16.11
C GLY A 315 -5.34 26.44 -16.08
N ILE A 316 -5.48 25.76 -17.19
CA ILE A 316 -6.40 24.66 -17.36
C ILE A 316 -5.67 23.51 -18.06
N ARG A 317 -5.93 22.31 -17.61
CA ARG A 317 -5.45 21.08 -18.22
C ARG A 317 -6.65 20.19 -18.54
N TYR A 318 -6.70 19.67 -19.73
CA TYR A 318 -7.67 18.67 -20.13
C TYR A 318 -6.94 17.39 -20.46
N GLU A 319 -7.39 16.27 -19.88
CA GLU A 319 -6.75 14.98 -20.13
C GLU A 319 -7.76 13.89 -20.38
N ILE A 320 -7.49 13.09 -21.39
CA ILE A 320 -8.21 11.85 -21.70
C ILE A 320 -7.22 10.70 -21.61
N LEU A 321 -7.53 9.71 -20.77
CA LEU A 321 -6.87 8.43 -20.79
C LEU A 321 -7.91 7.37 -21.17
N THR A 322 -7.67 6.66 -22.28
CA THR A 322 -8.55 5.55 -22.62
C THR A 322 -8.36 4.40 -21.67
N PRO A 323 -9.42 3.73 -21.20
CA PRO A 323 -9.28 2.46 -20.52
C PRO A 323 -8.46 1.47 -21.38
N PRO A 324 -7.54 0.69 -20.79
CA PRO A 324 -6.70 -0.23 -21.55
C PRO A 324 -7.54 -1.34 -22.22
N VAL A 325 -7.32 -1.56 -23.51
CA VAL A 325 -7.89 -2.71 -24.24
C VAL A 325 -6.91 -3.89 -24.19
N GLU A 326 -7.40 -5.09 -23.94
CA GLU A 326 -6.60 -6.31 -24.09
C GLU A 326 -6.50 -6.67 -25.58
N LYS A 327 -5.27 -6.93 -26.07
CA LYS A 327 -4.98 -7.11 -27.49
C LYS A 327 -5.82 -8.21 -28.15
N PHE A 328 -6.06 -9.30 -27.43
CA PHE A 328 -6.78 -10.49 -27.90
C PHE A 328 -8.20 -10.58 -27.34
N ASN A 329 -8.72 -9.49 -26.73
CA ASN A 329 -10.06 -9.41 -26.13
C ASN A 329 -10.28 -10.42 -24.97
N ARG A 330 -9.24 -10.83 -24.28
CA ARG A 330 -9.29 -11.79 -23.16
C ARG A 330 -9.55 -11.09 -21.83
N ILE A 331 -10.67 -10.39 -21.75
CA ILE A 331 -11.22 -9.78 -20.53
C ILE A 331 -12.72 -10.02 -20.49
N ALA A 332 -13.28 -10.12 -19.31
CA ALA A 332 -14.72 -10.24 -19.10
C ALA A 332 -15.17 -9.28 -17.99
N ASN A 333 -16.42 -8.85 -18.05
CA ASN A 333 -17.08 -8.06 -17.02
C ASN A 333 -18.45 -8.67 -16.73
N LEU A 334 -19.11 -8.21 -15.68
CA LEU A 334 -20.52 -8.50 -15.42
C LEU A 334 -21.36 -7.31 -15.84
N ASP A 335 -22.40 -7.59 -16.65
CA ASP A 335 -23.50 -6.67 -16.90
C ASP A 335 -24.57 -6.92 -15.82
N LEU A 336 -24.79 -5.94 -14.96
CA LEU A 336 -25.67 -6.01 -13.79
C LEU A 336 -26.90 -5.14 -14.02
N ASN A 337 -28.07 -5.63 -13.66
CA ASN A 337 -29.25 -4.77 -13.63
C ASN A 337 -29.23 -3.80 -12.43
N SER A 338 -30.07 -2.77 -12.48
CA SER A 338 -30.03 -1.66 -11.50
C SER A 338 -30.35 -2.07 -10.06
N ASP A 339 -31.11 -3.13 -9.87
CA ASP A 339 -31.52 -3.66 -8.56
C ASP A 339 -30.63 -4.83 -8.09
N PHE A 340 -29.58 -5.18 -8.83
CA PHE A 340 -28.62 -6.24 -8.53
C PHE A 340 -29.24 -7.63 -8.31
N THR A 341 -30.33 -7.93 -9.02
CA THR A 341 -30.98 -9.26 -8.98
C THR A 341 -30.54 -10.17 -10.10
N ARG A 342 -29.88 -9.65 -11.13
CA ARG A 342 -29.40 -10.39 -12.31
C ARG A 342 -28.00 -9.95 -12.74
N ALA A 343 -27.18 -10.92 -13.12
CA ALA A 343 -25.85 -10.72 -13.66
C ALA A 343 -25.64 -11.57 -14.91
N VAL A 344 -25.01 -10.98 -15.92
CA VAL A 344 -24.62 -11.68 -17.15
C VAL A 344 -23.17 -11.37 -17.47
N THR A 345 -22.37 -12.40 -17.75
CA THR A 345 -20.97 -12.22 -18.19
C THR A 345 -20.94 -11.64 -19.59
N VAL A 346 -20.19 -10.57 -19.78
CA VAL A 346 -19.99 -9.92 -21.08
C VAL A 346 -18.51 -9.85 -21.43
N ILE A 347 -18.21 -9.97 -22.72
CA ILE A 347 -16.85 -9.85 -23.28
C ILE A 347 -16.79 -8.71 -24.30
N PRO A 348 -15.60 -8.25 -24.72
CA PRO A 348 -15.42 -7.11 -25.60
C PRO A 348 -16.27 -7.17 -26.89
N GLY A 349 -17.05 -6.11 -27.13
CA GLY A 349 -17.89 -5.98 -28.31
C GLY A 349 -19.27 -6.63 -28.24
N GLN A 350 -19.60 -7.28 -27.12
CA GLN A 350 -20.95 -7.82 -26.91
C GLN A 350 -21.97 -6.74 -26.55
N ILE A 351 -23.23 -7.05 -26.80
CA ILE A 351 -24.39 -6.28 -26.31
C ILE A 351 -24.85 -6.96 -25.02
N GLY A 352 -24.73 -6.23 -23.92
CA GLY A 352 -25.25 -6.66 -22.62
C GLY A 352 -26.75 -6.34 -22.51
N PRO A 353 -27.48 -7.13 -21.72
CA PRO A 353 -28.94 -6.95 -21.59
C PRO A 353 -29.35 -5.68 -20.83
N PHE A 354 -28.45 -5.08 -20.03
CA PHE A 354 -28.78 -3.96 -19.15
C PHE A 354 -28.09 -2.65 -19.54
N HIS A 355 -26.82 -2.70 -19.99
CA HIS A 355 -26.03 -1.50 -20.32
C HIS A 355 -25.75 -1.34 -21.83
N GLY A 356 -26.37 -2.19 -22.69
CA GLY A 356 -26.25 -2.12 -24.13
C GLY A 356 -24.84 -2.50 -24.63
N VAL A 357 -24.34 -1.78 -25.63
CA VAL A 357 -23.07 -2.12 -26.30
C VAL A 357 -21.88 -1.84 -25.37
N PHE A 358 -21.09 -2.88 -25.11
CA PHE A 358 -19.84 -2.76 -24.35
C PHE A 358 -18.67 -2.46 -25.30
N PRO A 359 -17.83 -1.43 -24.95
CA PRO A 359 -16.61 -1.15 -25.72
C PRO A 359 -15.58 -2.29 -25.52
N ARG A 360 -14.53 -2.29 -26.36
CA ARG A 360 -13.45 -3.29 -26.24
C ARG A 360 -12.75 -3.32 -24.89
N ALA A 361 -12.76 -2.23 -24.15
CA ALA A 361 -12.21 -2.16 -22.79
C ALA A 361 -13.23 -2.58 -21.71
N LEU A 362 -14.49 -2.87 -22.06
CA LEU A 362 -15.62 -3.14 -21.16
C LEU A 362 -15.97 -2.00 -20.19
N VAL A 363 -15.22 -0.91 -20.25
CA VAL A 363 -15.44 0.34 -19.51
C VAL A 363 -15.37 1.50 -20.49
N ARG A 364 -16.32 2.42 -20.42
CA ARG A 364 -16.38 3.60 -21.28
C ARG A 364 -15.30 4.61 -20.90
N THR A 365 -14.80 5.36 -21.90
CA THR A 365 -13.78 6.39 -21.64
C THR A 365 -14.41 7.59 -20.97
N ASP A 366 -13.91 7.95 -19.81
CA ASP A 366 -14.23 9.20 -19.15
C ASP A 366 -13.60 10.38 -19.89
N LYS A 367 -14.43 11.36 -20.28
CA LYS A 367 -14.04 12.50 -21.13
C LYS A 367 -14.19 13.85 -20.43
N ASN A 368 -14.59 13.89 -19.16
CA ASN A 368 -14.89 15.13 -18.44
C ASN A 368 -13.73 15.65 -17.57
N ASN A 369 -12.51 15.21 -17.82
CA ASN A 369 -11.36 15.40 -16.96
C ASN A 369 -10.70 16.79 -17.15
N TRP A 370 -11.39 17.84 -16.75
CA TRP A 370 -10.89 19.21 -16.71
C TRP A 370 -10.21 19.52 -15.37
N ALA A 371 -8.95 19.90 -15.40
CA ALA A 371 -8.14 20.14 -14.21
C ALA A 371 -7.70 21.62 -14.14
N PRO A 372 -8.52 22.53 -13.60
CA PRO A 372 -8.18 23.92 -13.40
C PRO A 372 -7.11 24.08 -12.31
N ARG A 373 -6.31 25.14 -12.45
CA ARG A 373 -5.28 25.56 -11.49
C ARG A 373 -5.33 27.07 -11.34
N PHE A 374 -5.20 27.52 -10.10
CA PHE A 374 -5.14 28.94 -9.77
C PHE A 374 -4.23 29.13 -8.56
N ALA A 375 -3.33 30.10 -8.63
CA ALA A 375 -2.49 30.46 -7.49
C ALA A 375 -2.17 31.94 -7.48
N ILE A 376 -2.00 32.49 -6.28
CA ILE A 376 -1.55 33.86 -6.05
C ILE A 376 -0.29 33.85 -5.17
N ALA A 377 0.58 34.81 -5.41
CA ALA A 377 1.70 35.10 -4.52
C ALA A 377 1.77 36.63 -4.31
N TRP A 378 1.74 37.02 -3.04
CA TRP A 378 1.75 38.39 -2.63
C TRP A 378 2.85 38.68 -1.60
N LYS A 379 3.64 39.72 -1.88
CA LYS A 379 4.64 40.26 -0.97
C LYS A 379 4.21 41.66 -0.52
N PRO A 380 3.49 41.76 0.62
CA PRO A 380 3.05 43.05 1.11
C PRO A 380 4.21 44.04 1.33
N ALA A 381 3.93 45.32 1.25
CA ALA A 381 4.93 46.33 1.57
C ALA A 381 5.29 46.24 3.06
N ALA A 382 6.55 46.06 3.34
CA ALA A 382 7.02 45.95 4.69
C ALA A 382 6.96 47.31 5.40
N LYS A 383 6.22 47.38 6.54
CA LYS A 383 6.13 48.54 7.41
C LYS A 383 6.39 48.11 8.86
N GLY A 384 6.96 49.00 9.67
CA GLY A 384 7.17 48.77 11.09
C GLY A 384 8.05 47.53 11.32
N TRP A 385 7.61 46.61 12.16
CA TRP A 385 8.30 45.39 12.54
C TRP A 385 8.62 44.47 11.34
N PHE A 386 7.79 44.49 10.29
CA PHE A 386 7.98 43.68 9.08
C PHE A 386 9.03 44.27 8.12
N THR A 387 9.55 45.46 8.32
CA THR A 387 10.56 46.07 7.43
C THR A 387 11.84 45.18 7.32
N LYS A 388 12.24 44.57 8.43
CA LYS A 388 13.38 43.64 8.50
C LYS A 388 12.98 42.15 8.40
N ARG A 389 11.68 41.86 8.26
CA ARG A 389 11.09 40.55 8.24
C ARG A 389 10.07 40.40 7.11
N PRO A 390 10.53 40.31 5.87
CA PRO A 390 9.64 40.26 4.73
C PRO A 390 8.67 39.07 4.82
N LEU A 391 7.41 39.39 4.57
CA LEU A 391 6.32 38.41 4.54
C LEU A 391 5.98 38.07 3.09
N THR A 392 5.67 36.80 2.83
CA THR A 392 5.12 36.32 1.57
C THR A 392 3.85 35.52 1.87
N VAL A 393 2.77 35.88 1.21
CA VAL A 393 1.49 35.16 1.26
C VAL A 393 1.33 34.43 -0.06
N ARG A 394 1.00 33.13 0.01
CA ARG A 394 0.66 32.32 -1.18
C ARG A 394 -0.65 31.60 -0.91
N ALA A 395 -1.49 31.53 -1.93
CA ALA A 395 -2.65 30.65 -1.91
C ALA A 395 -2.80 30.01 -3.28
N GLY A 396 -3.31 28.80 -3.30
CA GLY A 396 -3.48 28.06 -4.54
C GLY A 396 -4.60 27.04 -4.47
N TYR A 397 -5.13 26.71 -5.64
CA TYR A 397 -6.07 25.63 -5.89
C TYR A 397 -5.63 24.85 -7.12
N SER A 398 -5.77 23.54 -7.07
CA SER A 398 -5.48 22.67 -8.22
C SER A 398 -6.33 21.40 -8.16
N MET A 399 -6.64 20.86 -9.34
CA MET A 399 -7.37 19.61 -9.50
C MET A 399 -6.52 18.59 -10.28
N PHE A 400 -6.61 17.31 -9.89
CA PHE A 400 -5.88 16.19 -10.48
C PHE A 400 -6.77 14.98 -10.60
N TYR A 401 -6.59 14.18 -11.66
CA TYR A 401 -7.31 12.92 -11.88
C TYR A 401 -6.41 11.70 -11.65
N ASN A 402 -7.00 10.63 -11.08
CA ASN A 402 -6.30 9.35 -10.86
C ASN A 402 -6.48 8.42 -12.06
N THR A 403 -5.60 8.54 -13.04
CA THR A 403 -5.63 7.69 -14.23
C THR A 403 -5.03 6.30 -14.02
N SER A 404 -4.39 6.02 -12.88
CA SER A 404 -3.73 4.73 -12.61
C SER A 404 -4.72 3.60 -12.31
N ILE A 405 -5.92 3.92 -11.87
CA ILE A 405 -6.96 2.95 -11.47
C ILE A 405 -7.35 2.00 -12.62
N TYR A 406 -7.38 2.45 -13.85
CA TYR A 406 -7.74 1.62 -14.99
C TYR A 406 -6.87 0.36 -15.12
N THR A 407 -5.61 0.40 -14.73
CA THR A 407 -4.74 -0.77 -14.77
C THR A 407 -5.18 -1.84 -13.78
N GLN A 408 -5.59 -1.45 -12.58
CA GLN A 408 -6.12 -2.38 -11.57
C GLN A 408 -7.41 -3.04 -12.04
N LEU A 409 -8.38 -2.24 -12.52
CA LEU A 409 -9.66 -2.72 -13.02
C LEU A 409 -9.47 -3.72 -14.17
N MET A 410 -8.57 -3.43 -15.12
CA MET A 410 -8.30 -4.31 -16.26
C MET A 410 -7.68 -5.65 -15.83
N PHE A 411 -6.79 -5.68 -14.85
CA PHE A 411 -6.25 -6.93 -14.33
C PHE A 411 -7.33 -7.77 -13.63
N GLY A 412 -8.26 -7.16 -12.91
CA GLY A 412 -9.42 -7.83 -12.33
C GLY A 412 -10.24 -8.55 -13.42
N MET A 413 -10.60 -7.82 -14.46
CA MET A 413 -11.40 -8.34 -15.57
C MET A 413 -10.67 -9.39 -16.44
N ALA A 414 -9.33 -9.40 -16.47
CA ALA A 414 -8.56 -10.38 -17.23
C ALA A 414 -8.41 -11.73 -16.52
N ASN A 415 -8.52 -11.75 -15.19
CA ASN A 415 -8.24 -12.92 -14.38
C ASN A 415 -9.52 -13.57 -13.87
N GLN A 416 -10.48 -13.80 -14.76
CA GLN A 416 -11.77 -14.43 -14.44
C GLN A 416 -12.40 -15.12 -15.66
N PRO A 417 -13.42 -15.97 -15.47
CA PRO A 417 -14.12 -16.64 -16.55
C PRO A 417 -14.68 -15.66 -17.61
N PRO A 418 -14.67 -16.09 -18.91
CA PRO A 418 -14.30 -17.41 -19.41
C PRO A 418 -12.80 -17.58 -19.70
N PHE A 419 -11.95 -16.59 -19.42
CA PHE A 419 -10.54 -16.58 -19.83
C PHE A 419 -9.57 -17.06 -18.74
N ALA A 420 -10.01 -17.09 -17.48
CA ALA A 420 -9.27 -17.62 -16.35
C ALA A 420 -10.21 -18.32 -15.38
N GLN A 421 -9.68 -19.20 -14.56
CA GLN A 421 -10.39 -19.74 -13.39
C GLN A 421 -10.28 -18.74 -12.24
N ALA A 422 -11.40 -18.47 -11.62
CA ALA A 422 -11.46 -17.64 -10.43
C ALA A 422 -12.53 -18.21 -9.49
N GLN A 423 -12.16 -18.48 -8.25
CA GLN A 423 -13.09 -18.91 -7.21
C GLN A 423 -12.71 -18.24 -5.89
N ALA A 424 -13.72 -17.86 -5.13
CA ALA A 424 -13.61 -17.53 -3.73
C ALA A 424 -14.70 -18.33 -3.00
N ARG A 425 -14.33 -19.02 -1.91
CA ARG A 425 -15.18 -19.92 -1.16
C ARG A 425 -15.10 -19.62 0.33
N ILE A 426 -16.20 -19.86 1.00
CA ILE A 426 -16.31 -19.80 2.46
C ILE A 426 -16.82 -21.14 2.93
N THR A 427 -16.19 -21.72 3.96
CA THR A 427 -16.67 -22.94 4.59
C THR A 427 -18.03 -22.69 5.23
N SER A 428 -18.97 -23.59 4.95
CA SER A 428 -20.32 -23.60 5.52
C SER A 428 -20.71 -25.00 5.95
N ALA A 429 -21.80 -25.15 6.68
CA ALA A 429 -22.32 -26.46 7.09
C ALA A 429 -22.66 -27.37 5.89
N SER A 430 -23.07 -26.77 4.76
CA SER A 430 -23.40 -27.50 3.52
C SER A 430 -22.18 -27.79 2.65
N GLN A 431 -21.06 -27.07 2.85
CA GLN A 431 -19.84 -27.22 2.05
C GLN A 431 -18.61 -26.94 2.91
N VAL A 432 -18.04 -27.99 3.49
CA VAL A 432 -16.80 -27.89 4.25
C VAL A 432 -15.61 -27.94 3.29
N LEU A 433 -14.80 -26.88 3.33
CA LEU A 433 -13.56 -26.79 2.53
C LEU A 433 -12.44 -27.53 3.23
N THR A 434 -11.54 -28.14 2.43
CA THR A 434 -10.30 -28.76 2.93
C THR A 434 -9.10 -28.26 2.18
N LEU A 435 -7.88 -28.47 2.69
CA LEU A 435 -6.66 -28.16 1.97
C LEU A 435 -6.57 -28.88 0.62
N GLN A 436 -6.99 -30.15 0.56
CA GLN A 436 -6.96 -30.95 -0.68
C GLN A 436 -8.09 -30.56 -1.64
N ASN A 437 -9.25 -30.18 -1.13
CA ASN A 437 -10.43 -29.82 -1.92
C ASN A 437 -11.00 -28.45 -1.50
N GLY A 438 -10.14 -27.42 -1.62
CA GLY A 438 -10.53 -26.03 -1.33
C GLY A 438 -11.32 -25.36 -2.45
N PHE A 439 -11.37 -25.98 -3.65
CA PHE A 439 -11.97 -25.43 -4.85
C PHE A 439 -12.92 -26.45 -5.52
N PRO A 440 -14.02 -26.80 -4.84
CA PRO A 440 -14.97 -27.76 -5.38
C PRO A 440 -15.59 -27.27 -6.69
N SER A 441 -16.04 -28.22 -7.51
CA SER A 441 -16.77 -27.93 -8.77
C SER A 441 -18.05 -27.15 -8.48
N VAL A 442 -18.47 -26.34 -9.45
CA VAL A 442 -19.69 -25.54 -9.35
C VAL A 442 -20.75 -26.06 -10.30
N PRO A 443 -22.06 -25.87 -9.97
CA PRO A 443 -23.16 -26.23 -10.86
C PRO A 443 -23.05 -25.56 -12.24
N PRO A 444 -23.53 -26.20 -13.29
CA PRO A 444 -23.66 -25.55 -14.61
C PRO A 444 -24.44 -24.24 -14.55
N ASN A 445 -24.13 -23.31 -15.45
CA ASN A 445 -24.76 -21.98 -15.49
C ASN A 445 -24.53 -21.07 -14.29
N THR A 446 -23.56 -21.39 -13.45
CA THR A 446 -23.18 -20.53 -12.33
C THR A 446 -22.29 -19.40 -12.83
N VAL A 447 -22.59 -18.16 -12.44
CA VAL A 447 -21.73 -16.99 -12.65
C VAL A 447 -20.57 -17.08 -11.67
N GLN A 448 -19.38 -17.40 -12.19
CA GLN A 448 -18.15 -17.60 -11.40
C GLN A 448 -17.24 -16.37 -11.42
N ASN A 449 -17.65 -15.29 -12.08
CA ASN A 449 -16.90 -14.04 -12.11
C ASN A 449 -16.83 -13.47 -10.68
N THR A 450 -15.63 -13.07 -10.28
CA THR A 450 -15.36 -12.55 -8.92
C THR A 450 -15.22 -11.05 -8.90
N VAL A 451 -15.17 -10.40 -10.07
CA VAL A 451 -15.02 -8.95 -10.23
C VAL A 451 -16.03 -8.45 -11.25
N ALA A 452 -16.72 -7.38 -10.90
CA ALA A 452 -17.47 -6.53 -11.80
C ALA A 452 -16.89 -5.11 -11.76
N VAL A 453 -16.98 -4.39 -12.85
CA VAL A 453 -16.59 -2.98 -12.95
C VAL A 453 -17.73 -2.20 -13.58
N ASP A 454 -18.10 -1.09 -12.98
CA ASP A 454 -19.09 -0.18 -13.53
C ASP A 454 -18.70 0.22 -14.97
N PRO A 455 -19.51 -0.06 -16.00
CA PRO A 455 -19.18 0.28 -17.38
C PRO A 455 -19.03 1.79 -17.62
N ASP A 456 -19.64 2.63 -16.79
CA ASP A 456 -19.58 4.09 -16.82
C ASP A 456 -18.62 4.68 -15.78
N TYR A 457 -17.60 3.93 -15.39
CA TYR A 457 -16.65 4.28 -14.36
C TYR A 457 -16.00 5.64 -14.62
N GLN A 458 -16.15 6.58 -13.69
CA GLN A 458 -15.56 7.93 -13.72
C GLN A 458 -14.25 7.96 -12.92
N LEU A 459 -13.27 8.70 -13.43
CA LEU A 459 -11.97 8.83 -12.79
C LEU A 459 -12.07 9.65 -11.50
N GLY A 460 -11.56 9.09 -10.43
CA GLY A 460 -11.43 9.81 -9.16
C GLY A 460 -10.54 11.05 -9.32
N ASN A 461 -10.93 12.15 -8.66
CA ASN A 461 -10.16 13.37 -8.67
C ASN A 461 -9.87 13.89 -7.26
N ALA A 462 -8.77 14.62 -7.14
CA ALA A 462 -8.36 15.33 -5.94
C ALA A 462 -8.31 16.83 -6.21
N GLN A 463 -9.09 17.59 -5.45
CA GLN A 463 -9.07 19.04 -5.39
C GLN A 463 -8.20 19.44 -4.20
N ILE A 464 -7.15 20.19 -4.46
CA ILE A 464 -6.17 20.58 -3.45
C ILE A 464 -6.15 22.10 -3.37
N TRP A 465 -6.36 22.65 -2.18
CA TRP A 465 -6.18 24.06 -1.91
C TRP A 465 -5.21 24.26 -0.76
N ASN A 466 -4.45 25.32 -0.82
CA ASN A 466 -3.52 25.69 0.23
C ASN A 466 -3.44 27.20 0.39
N ALA A 467 -3.10 27.62 1.61
CA ALA A 467 -2.76 29.00 1.92
C ALA A 467 -1.53 28.99 2.85
N SER A 468 -0.51 29.76 2.51
CA SER A 468 0.71 29.82 3.30
C SER A 468 1.16 31.25 3.59
N LEU A 469 1.65 31.45 4.81
CA LEU A 469 2.32 32.63 5.29
C LEU A 469 3.79 32.29 5.53
N GLU A 470 4.69 32.89 4.78
CA GLU A 470 6.13 32.70 4.93
C GLU A 470 6.77 34.01 5.40
N MET A 471 7.43 33.98 6.53
CA MET A 471 8.12 35.12 7.14
C MET A 471 9.61 34.84 7.30
N GLN A 472 10.45 35.70 6.80
CA GLN A 472 11.87 35.68 7.07
C GLN A 472 12.14 36.31 8.44
N ALA A 473 12.15 35.46 9.50
CA ALA A 473 12.31 35.93 10.89
C ALA A 473 13.71 36.54 11.14
N THR A 474 14.74 35.96 10.50
CA THR A 474 16.12 36.53 10.47
C THR A 474 16.72 36.31 9.08
N GLN A 475 17.93 36.83 8.82
CA GLN A 475 18.63 36.58 7.55
C GLN A 475 18.83 35.09 7.23
N SER A 476 18.90 34.24 8.27
CA SER A 476 19.12 32.79 8.14
C SER A 476 17.90 31.93 8.49
N THR A 477 16.82 32.51 9.00
CA THR A 477 15.68 31.76 9.54
C THR A 477 14.38 32.16 8.87
N VAL A 478 13.66 31.18 8.35
CA VAL A 478 12.33 31.32 7.74
C VAL A 478 11.34 30.52 8.58
N VAL A 479 10.20 31.13 8.86
CA VAL A 479 9.04 30.47 9.48
C VAL A 479 7.93 30.46 8.45
N THR A 480 7.29 29.30 8.26
CA THR A 480 6.17 29.15 7.33
C THR A 480 5.01 28.49 8.06
N LEU A 481 3.83 29.06 7.93
CA LEU A 481 2.56 28.48 8.35
C LEU A 481 1.73 28.18 7.10
N THR A 482 1.33 26.92 6.93
CA THR A 482 0.58 26.47 5.76
C THR A 482 -0.69 25.74 6.20
N TYR A 483 -1.82 26.17 5.71
CA TYR A 483 -3.05 25.36 5.71
C TYR A 483 -3.18 24.64 4.38
N THR A 484 -3.52 23.34 4.42
CA THR A 484 -3.78 22.53 3.23
C THR A 484 -5.10 21.80 3.41
N GLY A 485 -5.97 21.91 2.41
CA GLY A 485 -7.16 21.09 2.29
C GLY A 485 -7.08 20.22 1.02
N THR A 486 -7.57 19.00 1.10
CA THR A 486 -7.70 18.10 -0.06
C THR A 486 -9.06 17.43 -0.03
N LYS A 487 -9.83 17.55 -1.10
CA LYS A 487 -11.09 16.84 -1.32
C LYS A 487 -10.92 15.81 -2.41
N GLY A 488 -11.11 14.55 -2.10
CA GLY A 488 -11.24 13.47 -3.08
C GLY A 488 -12.72 13.25 -3.42
N THR A 489 -13.04 13.14 -4.71
CA THR A 489 -14.38 12.80 -5.22
C THR A 489 -14.27 11.77 -6.32
N HIS A 490 -15.35 11.01 -6.54
CA HIS A 490 -15.37 9.87 -7.46
C HIS A 490 -14.24 8.86 -7.17
N LEU A 491 -13.88 8.71 -5.90
CA LEU A 491 -12.86 7.74 -5.51
C LEU A 491 -13.43 6.34 -5.68
N ASP A 492 -12.52 5.40 -5.91
CA ASP A 492 -12.83 3.99 -6.05
C ASP A 492 -13.50 3.43 -4.80
N ARG A 493 -14.55 2.60 -5.00
CA ARG A 493 -15.30 1.92 -3.94
C ARG A 493 -15.59 0.48 -4.36
N LEU A 494 -15.17 -0.46 -3.53
CA LEU A 494 -15.53 -1.86 -3.66
C LEU A 494 -16.87 -2.13 -2.96
N ARG A 495 -17.83 -2.67 -3.70
CA ARG A 495 -19.14 -3.10 -3.23
C ARG A 495 -19.25 -4.62 -3.34
N ALA A 496 -20.19 -5.21 -2.60
CA ALA A 496 -20.57 -6.62 -2.72
C ALA A 496 -22.10 -6.73 -2.80
N PRO A 497 -22.72 -6.30 -3.92
CA PRO A 497 -24.19 -6.24 -4.02
C PRO A 497 -24.85 -7.60 -3.94
N ASN A 498 -24.13 -8.69 -4.21
CA ASN A 498 -24.64 -10.06 -4.04
C ASN A 498 -24.45 -10.63 -2.62
N ARG A 499 -24.02 -9.81 -1.65
CA ARG A 499 -23.91 -10.26 -0.25
C ARG A 499 -25.30 -10.53 0.32
N ALA A 500 -25.50 -11.70 0.95
CA ALA A 500 -26.75 -11.99 1.64
C ALA A 500 -26.91 -11.11 2.88
N SER A 501 -28.15 -10.84 3.23
CA SER A 501 -28.50 -10.02 4.41
C SER A 501 -28.39 -10.78 5.73
N SER A 502 -28.33 -12.12 5.69
CA SER A 502 -28.23 -12.99 6.87
C SER A 502 -27.43 -14.24 6.58
N SER A 503 -26.97 -14.92 7.64
CA SER A 503 -26.30 -16.21 7.52
C SER A 503 -27.18 -17.27 6.87
N GLY A 504 -26.64 -17.97 5.90
CA GLY A 504 -27.33 -19.03 5.16
C GLY A 504 -28.39 -18.55 4.18
N ALA A 505 -28.69 -17.25 4.11
CA ALA A 505 -29.54 -16.73 3.05
C ALA A 505 -28.80 -16.73 1.71
N PRO A 506 -29.47 -17.01 0.59
CA PRO A 506 -28.86 -16.86 -0.74
C PRO A 506 -28.59 -15.38 -1.03
N GLY A 507 -27.57 -15.12 -1.87
CA GLY A 507 -27.37 -13.79 -2.45
C GLY A 507 -28.57 -13.37 -3.31
N GLN A 508 -28.65 -12.08 -3.61
CA GLN A 508 -29.74 -11.54 -4.44
C GLN A 508 -29.73 -12.13 -5.87
N ILE A 509 -28.55 -12.56 -6.34
CA ILE A 509 -28.38 -13.28 -7.61
C ILE A 509 -28.11 -14.76 -7.28
N PRO A 510 -29.13 -15.64 -7.30
CA PRO A 510 -28.99 -17.01 -6.78
C PRO A 510 -27.99 -17.88 -7.54
N ASN A 511 -27.76 -17.60 -8.81
CA ASN A 511 -26.81 -18.35 -9.65
C ASN A 511 -25.40 -17.73 -9.70
N ALA A 512 -25.07 -16.75 -8.86
CA ALA A 512 -23.74 -16.19 -8.77
C ALA A 512 -23.06 -16.61 -7.46
N LEU A 513 -21.77 -16.98 -7.54
CA LEU A 513 -20.98 -17.38 -6.37
C LEU A 513 -20.67 -16.21 -5.44
N GLY A 514 -20.67 -15.00 -5.98
CA GLY A 514 -20.29 -13.77 -5.31
C GLY A 514 -19.17 -13.04 -6.05
N PHE A 515 -19.25 -11.72 -6.03
CA PHE A 515 -18.30 -10.86 -6.70
C PHE A 515 -18.19 -9.51 -5.99
N THR A 516 -17.07 -8.83 -6.20
CA THR A 516 -16.95 -7.40 -5.90
C THR A 516 -17.30 -6.57 -7.10
N LEU A 517 -17.96 -5.43 -6.88
CA LEU A 517 -18.24 -4.43 -7.89
C LEU A 517 -17.41 -3.18 -7.61
N ASP A 518 -16.48 -2.87 -8.53
CA ASP A 518 -15.72 -1.61 -8.51
C ASP A 518 -16.59 -0.48 -9.08
N THR A 519 -16.86 0.52 -8.26
CA THR A 519 -17.61 1.73 -8.60
C THR A 519 -16.86 2.99 -8.23
N PHE A 520 -17.27 4.10 -8.78
CA PHE A 520 -16.84 5.45 -8.39
C PHE A 520 -17.90 6.07 -7.46
N GLY A 521 -17.57 6.73 -6.42
CA GLY A 521 -18.57 7.36 -5.53
C GLY A 521 -18.10 7.48 -4.10
N ALA A 522 -16.91 6.99 -3.82
CA ALA A 522 -16.26 7.27 -2.56
C ALA A 522 -15.71 8.70 -2.51
N ASN A 523 -15.58 9.21 -1.30
CA ASN A 523 -15.17 10.56 -1.01
C ASN A 523 -14.17 10.61 0.12
N SER A 524 -13.27 11.60 0.08
CA SER A 524 -12.37 11.91 1.18
C SER A 524 -12.26 13.39 1.41
N ILE A 525 -11.91 13.80 2.63
CA ILE A 525 -11.56 15.16 3.00
C ILE A 525 -10.38 15.14 3.97
N TYR A 526 -9.33 15.86 3.63
CA TYR A 526 -8.16 16.08 4.48
C TYR A 526 -8.00 17.57 4.73
N ASN A 527 -7.77 17.94 5.99
CA ASN A 527 -7.43 19.30 6.40
C ASN A 527 -6.24 19.26 7.33
N ALA A 528 -5.24 20.10 7.08
CA ALA A 528 -4.05 20.18 7.92
C ALA A 528 -3.52 21.59 8.07
N LEU A 529 -3.03 21.89 9.27
CA LEU A 529 -2.22 23.05 9.56
C LEU A 529 -0.78 22.59 9.78
N GLN A 530 0.15 23.15 9.02
CA GLN A 530 1.57 22.85 9.10
C GLN A 530 2.34 24.10 9.51
N ALA A 531 3.14 24.00 10.56
CA ALA A 531 4.12 25.00 10.95
C ALA A 531 5.52 24.49 10.66
N SER A 532 6.32 25.24 9.94
CA SER A 532 7.71 24.90 9.68
C SER A 532 8.67 26.02 10.01
N LEU A 533 9.81 25.66 10.55
CA LEU A 533 10.94 26.54 10.83
C LEU A 533 12.15 25.99 10.10
N THR A 534 12.75 26.79 9.24
CA THR A 534 13.97 26.44 8.52
C THR A 534 15.05 27.46 8.81
N ARG A 535 16.15 27.02 9.42
CA ARG A 535 17.38 27.80 9.60
C ARG A 535 18.45 27.29 8.65
N ARG A 536 18.86 28.12 7.73
CA ARG A 536 20.02 27.86 6.87
C ARG A 536 21.30 27.85 7.70
N MET A 537 22.35 27.25 7.16
CA MET A 537 23.64 27.23 7.82
C MET A 537 24.08 28.64 8.24
N ALA A 538 24.13 28.87 9.52
CA ALA A 538 24.60 30.15 10.11
C ALA A 538 25.24 29.86 11.46
N ARG A 539 26.48 30.34 11.66
CA ARG A 539 27.29 30.09 12.84
C ARG A 539 27.42 28.61 13.18
N GLY A 540 27.56 27.76 12.15
CA GLY A 540 27.72 26.32 12.29
C GLY A 540 26.44 25.52 12.53
N LEU A 541 25.26 26.14 12.62
CA LEU A 541 24.00 25.45 12.85
C LEU A 541 23.04 25.59 11.66
N MET A 542 22.60 24.46 11.13
CA MET A 542 21.42 24.32 10.27
C MET A 542 20.35 23.56 11.06
N PHE A 543 19.11 23.99 10.99
CA PHE A 543 17.99 23.37 11.71
C PHE A 543 16.71 23.46 10.89
N MET A 544 15.96 22.38 10.86
CA MET A 544 14.63 22.32 10.26
C MET A 544 13.69 21.65 11.24
N ALA A 545 12.53 22.23 11.46
CA ALA A 545 11.43 21.63 12.21
C ALA A 545 10.14 21.79 11.43
N GLN A 546 9.33 20.75 11.38
CA GLN A 546 8.01 20.75 10.76
C GLN A 546 7.04 20.03 11.67
N TYR A 547 5.99 20.73 12.06
CA TYR A 547 4.88 20.18 12.81
C TYR A 547 3.62 20.23 11.94
N THR A 548 2.90 19.12 11.89
CA THR A 548 1.62 19.01 11.17
C THR A 548 0.54 18.55 12.13
N TYR A 549 -0.56 19.29 12.15
CA TYR A 549 -1.82 18.89 12.76
C TYR A 549 -2.84 18.68 11.65
N GLY A 550 -3.28 17.42 11.45
CA GLY A 550 -4.12 17.07 10.31
C GLY A 550 -5.26 16.14 10.68
N LYS A 551 -6.29 16.10 9.84
CA LYS A 551 -7.42 15.16 9.92
C LYS A 551 -7.84 14.70 8.55
N SER A 552 -7.86 13.39 8.34
CA SER A 552 -8.37 12.75 7.13
C SER A 552 -9.61 11.91 7.44
N ILE A 553 -10.66 12.12 6.68
CA ILE A 553 -11.93 11.38 6.76
C ILE A 553 -12.25 10.87 5.36
N ASP A 554 -12.68 9.63 5.24
CA ASP A 554 -13.14 9.04 3.98
C ASP A 554 -14.24 7.99 4.20
N ASN A 555 -14.70 7.37 3.12
CA ASN A 555 -15.65 6.27 3.13
C ASN A 555 -15.24 5.10 2.23
N ALA A 556 -13.92 4.94 1.99
CA ALA A 556 -13.39 3.88 1.12
C ALA A 556 -11.97 3.41 1.47
N SER A 557 -11.29 4.00 2.48
CA SER A 557 -9.95 3.54 2.85
C SER A 557 -10.00 2.17 3.54
N THR A 558 -8.85 1.54 3.65
CA THR A 558 -8.70 0.22 4.26
C THR A 558 -9.08 0.20 5.74
N ILE A 559 -9.40 -0.97 6.27
CA ILE A 559 -9.57 -1.22 7.70
C ILE A 559 -8.23 -1.67 8.27
N GLY A 560 -7.56 -0.79 9.03
CA GLY A 560 -6.29 -1.12 9.69
C GLY A 560 -5.08 -1.23 8.77
N GLY A 561 -5.05 -0.47 7.65
CA GLY A 561 -3.84 -0.29 6.81
C GLY A 561 -3.55 -1.42 5.82
N GLY A 562 -4.48 -2.32 5.59
CA GLY A 562 -4.37 -3.41 4.62
C GLY A 562 -4.86 -3.07 3.22
N ALA A 563 -5.32 -4.08 2.48
CA ALA A 563 -5.94 -3.93 1.17
C ALA A 563 -7.24 -3.12 1.25
N GLN A 564 -7.70 -2.63 0.12
CA GLN A 564 -8.99 -1.96 0.00
C GLN A 564 -10.12 -2.84 0.55
N VAL A 565 -11.06 -2.23 1.25
CA VAL A 565 -12.13 -2.94 1.94
C VAL A 565 -13.42 -2.84 1.16
N VAL A 566 -14.09 -3.97 1.00
CA VAL A 566 -15.46 -4.03 0.52
C VAL A 566 -16.38 -3.37 1.55
N VAL A 567 -17.34 -2.57 1.13
CA VAL A 567 -18.34 -1.98 2.04
C VAL A 567 -19.07 -3.09 2.81
N GLN A 568 -19.33 -2.86 4.10
CA GLN A 568 -19.99 -3.86 4.93
C GLN A 568 -21.46 -4.08 4.51
N ASP A 569 -22.18 -2.98 4.34
CA ASP A 569 -23.60 -2.97 3.96
C ASP A 569 -23.77 -2.14 2.69
N ASP A 570 -24.19 -2.81 1.61
CA ASP A 570 -24.37 -2.19 0.28
C ASP A 570 -25.57 -1.23 0.23
N HIS A 571 -26.45 -1.28 1.24
CA HIS A 571 -27.59 -0.37 1.41
C HIS A 571 -27.30 0.81 2.35
N ASN A 572 -26.14 0.82 3.06
CA ASN A 572 -25.81 1.85 4.03
C ASN A 572 -24.38 2.40 3.89
N PHE A 573 -24.10 3.11 2.82
CA PHE A 573 -22.79 3.74 2.61
C PHE A 573 -22.43 4.84 3.62
N ARG A 574 -23.39 5.36 4.39
CA ARG A 574 -23.11 6.35 5.45
C ARG A 574 -22.32 5.73 6.59
N ALA A 575 -22.55 4.46 6.90
CA ALA A 575 -21.81 3.71 7.91
C ALA A 575 -20.33 3.53 7.56
N GLU A 576 -19.95 3.70 6.28
CA GLU A 576 -18.54 3.63 5.86
C GLU A 576 -17.75 4.92 6.11
N ARG A 577 -18.40 6.01 6.55
CA ARG A 577 -17.72 7.27 6.84
C ARG A 577 -16.98 7.20 8.17
N GLY A 578 -15.66 7.30 8.14
CA GLY A 578 -14.80 7.28 9.33
C GLY A 578 -13.49 8.00 9.10
N LEU A 579 -12.59 7.96 10.09
CA LEU A 579 -11.20 8.39 9.87
C LEU A 579 -10.57 7.54 8.76
N SER A 580 -9.72 8.16 7.95
CA SER A 580 -8.92 7.40 6.99
C SER A 580 -7.94 6.48 7.73
N SER A 581 -7.71 5.27 7.24
CA SER A 581 -6.77 4.31 7.88
C SER A 581 -5.33 4.84 8.03
N PHE A 582 -4.99 5.87 7.27
CA PHE A 582 -3.71 6.56 7.28
C PHE A 582 -3.76 7.92 7.98
N ASP A 583 -4.84 8.25 8.71
CA ASP A 583 -4.92 9.50 9.48
C ASP A 583 -3.83 9.53 10.55
N VAL A 584 -3.03 10.59 10.54
CA VAL A 584 -2.03 10.90 11.57
C VAL A 584 -2.34 12.28 12.09
N ARG A 585 -2.88 12.35 13.30
CA ARG A 585 -3.37 13.59 13.90
C ARG A 585 -2.25 14.61 14.15
N HIS A 586 -1.14 14.16 14.70
CA HIS A 586 0.02 14.96 15.06
C HIS A 586 1.28 14.33 14.47
N SER A 587 2.09 15.13 13.78
CA SER A 587 3.41 14.69 13.29
C SER A 587 4.41 15.82 13.46
N LEU A 588 5.52 15.53 14.17
CA LEU A 588 6.67 16.42 14.30
C LEU A 588 7.88 15.76 13.65
N ARG A 589 8.55 16.49 12.78
CA ARG A 589 9.83 16.08 12.19
C ARG A 589 10.84 17.19 12.37
N THR A 590 12.00 16.86 12.91
CA THR A 590 13.12 17.80 13.04
C THR A 590 14.38 17.19 12.44
N ASN A 591 15.20 18.04 11.83
CA ASN A 591 16.54 17.68 11.37
C ASN A 591 17.50 18.79 11.77
N TYR A 592 18.69 18.42 12.21
CA TYR A 592 19.74 19.37 12.51
C TYR A 592 21.09 18.91 11.98
N PHE A 593 21.90 19.88 11.69
CA PHE A 593 23.32 19.71 11.40
C PHE A 593 24.07 20.80 12.15
N TYR A 594 25.05 20.41 12.95
CA TYR A 594 25.85 21.33 13.74
C TYR A 594 27.33 21.07 13.64
N GLU A 595 28.05 22.06 13.13
CA GLU A 595 29.51 22.05 13.17
C GLU A 595 29.97 22.46 14.58
N LEU A 596 30.64 21.55 15.27
CA LEU A 596 31.14 21.86 16.62
C LEU A 596 32.10 23.04 16.57
N PRO A 597 32.05 23.92 17.57
CA PRO A 597 32.82 25.17 17.59
C PRO A 597 34.31 24.97 17.98
N PHE A 598 34.87 23.82 17.62
CA PHE A 598 36.25 23.44 17.88
C PHE A 598 37.06 23.31 16.58
N GLY A 599 38.33 23.71 16.60
CA GLY A 599 39.27 23.56 15.51
C GLY A 599 39.72 24.88 14.89
N GLU A 600 40.52 24.79 13.83
CA GLU A 600 41.01 25.96 13.08
C GLU A 600 39.86 26.83 12.60
N ARG A 601 39.96 28.15 12.75
CA ARG A 601 38.91 29.14 12.39
C ARG A 601 37.58 29.00 13.13
N LYS A 602 37.53 28.20 14.21
CA LYS A 602 36.37 28.07 15.11
C LYS A 602 36.58 28.85 16.40
N LYS A 603 35.58 28.81 17.33
CA LYS A 603 35.64 29.60 18.57
C LYS A 603 36.67 29.06 19.56
N TRP A 604 36.83 27.72 19.67
CA TRP A 604 37.65 27.03 20.65
C TRP A 604 38.63 26.05 20.01
N ALA A 605 39.69 25.66 20.74
CA ALA A 605 40.70 24.69 20.30
C ALA A 605 41.31 25.03 18.95
N ARG A 606 41.81 26.28 18.78
CA ARG A 606 42.15 26.85 17.45
C ARG A 606 43.49 26.38 16.91
N LYS A 607 44.44 25.95 17.76
CA LYS A 607 45.82 25.63 17.36
C LYS A 607 46.34 24.38 18.07
N GLY A 608 47.43 23.83 17.56
CA GLY A 608 48.16 22.73 18.15
C GLY A 608 47.45 21.38 18.18
N ARG A 609 47.84 20.53 19.14
CA ARG A 609 47.29 19.18 19.29
C ARG A 609 45.78 19.17 19.57
N THR A 610 45.29 20.17 20.32
CA THR A 610 43.88 20.31 20.64
C THR A 610 43.02 20.60 19.39
N ALA A 611 43.49 21.43 18.46
CA ALA A 611 42.82 21.66 17.19
C ALA A 611 42.78 20.38 16.34
N ARG A 612 43.85 19.59 16.34
CA ARG A 612 43.91 18.31 15.61
C ARG A 612 43.01 17.24 16.25
N ALA A 613 42.92 17.18 17.60
CA ALA A 613 42.07 16.17 18.29
C ALA A 613 40.58 16.49 18.25
N PHE A 614 40.20 17.74 18.50
CA PHE A 614 38.81 18.17 18.67
C PHE A 614 38.23 18.93 17.46
N GLY A 615 39.04 19.20 16.43
CA GLY A 615 38.59 19.94 15.24
C GLY A 615 37.77 19.12 14.26
N ASN A 616 36.98 19.82 13.46
CA ASN A 616 36.20 19.28 12.32
C ASN A 616 35.15 18.24 12.69
N TRP A 617 34.67 18.23 13.93
CA TRP A 617 33.53 17.41 14.28
C TRP A 617 32.22 18.07 13.87
N GLN A 618 31.31 17.25 13.38
CA GLN A 618 29.97 17.63 12.93
C GLN A 618 28.94 16.67 13.54
N MET A 619 27.92 17.21 14.10
CA MET A 619 26.78 16.46 14.61
C MET A 619 25.61 16.63 13.66
N SER A 620 24.91 15.56 13.34
CA SER A 620 23.65 15.60 12.59
C SER A 620 22.66 14.61 13.18
N GLY A 621 21.40 14.86 12.95
CA GLY A 621 20.35 13.96 13.44
C GLY A 621 18.98 14.55 13.26
N GLY A 622 17.98 13.86 13.82
CA GLY A 622 16.61 14.31 13.76
C GLY A 622 15.73 13.57 14.75
N VAL A 623 14.58 14.17 15.01
CA VAL A 623 13.51 13.56 15.82
C VAL A 623 12.27 13.47 14.97
N THR A 624 11.64 12.30 14.98
CA THR A 624 10.31 12.08 14.37
C THR A 624 9.37 11.60 15.45
N VAL A 625 8.25 12.31 15.62
CA VAL A 625 7.16 11.94 16.54
C VAL A 625 5.87 11.92 15.73
N SER A 626 5.08 10.88 15.88
CA SER A 626 3.73 10.84 15.28
C SER A 626 2.73 10.17 16.19
N SER A 627 1.49 10.66 16.16
CA SER A 627 0.36 9.93 16.72
C SER A 627 0.12 8.62 15.96
N GLY A 628 -0.55 7.67 16.60
CA GLY A 628 -0.92 6.40 15.96
C GLY A 628 -1.95 6.58 14.85
N THR A 629 -1.93 5.67 13.89
CA THR A 629 -2.98 5.52 12.88
C THR A 629 -4.20 4.82 13.47
N PRO A 630 -5.40 5.04 12.94
CA PRO A 630 -6.60 4.41 13.45
C PRO A 630 -6.80 2.99 12.92
N PHE A 631 -7.51 2.17 13.72
CA PHE A 631 -7.88 0.78 13.44
C PHE A 631 -9.38 0.54 13.67
N THR A 632 -9.91 -0.52 13.06
CA THR A 632 -11.31 -0.94 13.19
C THR A 632 -11.38 -2.28 13.89
N ALA A 633 -12.30 -2.43 14.84
CA ALA A 633 -12.64 -3.72 15.41
C ALA A 633 -13.40 -4.57 14.38
N ARG A 634 -12.87 -5.76 14.09
CA ARG A 634 -13.35 -6.67 13.05
C ARG A 634 -13.80 -7.99 13.63
N VAL A 635 -14.64 -8.68 12.89
CA VAL A 635 -15.03 -10.07 13.18
C VAL A 635 -14.54 -10.94 12.04
N LEU A 636 -13.93 -12.07 12.34
CA LEU A 636 -13.56 -13.08 11.35
C LEU A 636 -14.46 -14.31 11.51
N GLY A 637 -14.88 -14.87 10.37
CA GLY A 637 -15.65 -16.09 10.33
C GLY A 637 -17.09 -16.01 10.82
N GLY A 638 -17.55 -14.82 11.22
CA GLY A 638 -18.95 -14.61 11.54
C GLY A 638 -19.81 -14.51 10.26
N THR A 639 -21.09 -14.71 10.40
CA THR A 639 -22.07 -14.39 9.39
C THR A 639 -22.35 -12.88 9.43
N PRO A 640 -22.56 -12.21 8.32
CA PRO A 640 -22.82 -12.69 6.97
C PRO A 640 -21.77 -12.24 5.95
N ASP A 641 -20.53 -12.67 6.02
CA ASP A 641 -19.60 -12.35 4.92
C ASP A 641 -19.68 -13.38 3.79
N ASN A 642 -20.84 -13.46 3.17
CA ASN A 642 -21.09 -14.26 1.99
C ASN A 642 -20.97 -13.45 0.70
N SER A 643 -20.09 -12.43 0.69
CA SER A 643 -19.76 -11.68 -0.52
C SER A 643 -19.14 -12.56 -1.61
N GLY A 644 -18.71 -13.78 -1.27
CA GLY A 644 -17.99 -14.68 -2.16
C GLY A 644 -16.57 -14.19 -2.50
N THR A 645 -16.05 -13.20 -1.79
CA THR A 645 -14.79 -12.52 -2.13
C THR A 645 -13.64 -12.90 -1.21
N GLY A 646 -13.93 -13.55 -0.07
CA GLY A 646 -12.95 -13.75 1.01
C GLY A 646 -12.53 -12.46 1.71
N SER A 647 -13.20 -11.35 1.44
CA SER A 647 -12.92 -10.06 2.06
C SER A 647 -13.69 -9.91 3.36
N PHE A 648 -13.00 -10.07 4.47
CA PHE A 648 -13.58 -9.86 5.79
C PHE A 648 -13.73 -8.37 6.09
N SER A 649 -14.86 -7.78 5.72
CA SER A 649 -15.21 -6.39 6.01
C SER A 649 -16.16 -6.23 7.20
N GLN A 650 -16.58 -7.34 7.81
CA GLN A 650 -17.51 -7.35 8.95
C GLN A 650 -16.87 -6.70 10.17
N ARG A 651 -17.65 -5.83 10.81
CA ARG A 651 -17.25 -5.09 12.01
C ARG A 651 -17.97 -5.65 13.24
N ALA A 652 -17.39 -5.42 14.39
CA ALA A 652 -17.99 -5.74 15.69
C ALA A 652 -19.13 -4.78 16.05
N ASP A 653 -19.90 -5.10 17.07
CA ASP A 653 -20.71 -4.11 17.76
C ASP A 653 -19.86 -3.34 18.76
N GLN A 654 -19.98 -2.02 18.73
CA GLN A 654 -19.34 -1.12 19.69
C GLN A 654 -20.33 -0.67 20.74
N ILE A 655 -20.08 -1.07 22.00
CA ILE A 655 -20.94 -0.80 23.17
C ILE A 655 -20.32 0.18 24.17
N GLY A 656 -19.06 0.62 23.92
CA GLY A 656 -18.33 1.52 24.81
C GLY A 656 -17.28 2.36 24.12
N TYR A 657 -16.53 3.14 24.91
CA TYR A 657 -15.43 3.95 24.37
C TYR A 657 -14.18 3.09 24.15
N PRO A 658 -13.62 3.07 22.92
CA PRO A 658 -12.62 2.09 22.54
C PRO A 658 -11.19 2.42 23.01
N ASN A 659 -10.86 3.68 23.32
CA ASN A 659 -9.49 4.08 23.57
C ASN A 659 -9.21 4.21 25.07
N LEU A 660 -8.14 3.58 25.53
CA LEU A 660 -7.60 3.75 26.87
C LEU A 660 -6.77 5.06 26.96
N SER A 661 -6.63 5.59 28.17
CA SER A 661 -5.68 6.67 28.46
C SER A 661 -4.25 6.21 28.15
N SER A 662 -3.32 7.14 27.95
CA SER A 662 -1.92 6.77 27.62
C SER A 662 -1.22 6.01 28.74
N GLY A 663 -1.63 6.19 30.00
CA GLY A 663 -1.06 5.50 31.17
C GLY A 663 -1.58 4.07 31.34
N ASP A 664 -2.75 3.75 30.79
CA ASP A 664 -3.39 2.45 30.93
C ASP A 664 -3.10 1.50 29.75
N ARG A 665 -2.34 1.97 28.75
CA ARG A 665 -1.98 1.19 27.57
C ARG A 665 -0.72 0.38 27.81
N ASP A 666 -0.83 -0.92 27.60
CA ASP A 666 0.34 -1.80 27.52
C ASP A 666 0.30 -2.67 26.24
N PRO A 667 1.40 -3.32 25.85
CA PRO A 667 1.43 -4.13 24.63
C PRO A 667 0.42 -5.29 24.61
N LEU A 668 -0.05 -5.78 25.76
CA LEU A 668 -1.02 -6.87 25.86
C LEU A 668 -2.47 -6.37 25.90
N HIS A 669 -2.68 -5.09 26.32
CA HIS A 669 -3.98 -4.44 26.45
C HIS A 669 -3.89 -3.01 25.92
N PHE A 670 -3.81 -2.87 24.59
CA PHE A 670 -3.51 -1.56 23.98
C PHE A 670 -4.74 -0.63 23.91
N PHE A 671 -5.91 -1.20 23.87
CA PHE A 671 -7.19 -0.47 23.86
C PHE A 671 -8.25 -1.22 24.68
N ASN A 672 -9.39 -0.57 24.92
CA ASN A 672 -10.49 -1.15 25.68
C ASN A 672 -11.21 -2.24 24.87
N THR A 673 -10.87 -3.50 25.11
CA THR A 673 -11.45 -4.65 24.40
C THR A 673 -12.92 -4.90 24.80
N SER A 674 -13.34 -4.55 26.05
CA SER A 674 -14.72 -4.69 26.50
C SER A 674 -15.69 -3.70 25.82
N ALA A 675 -15.17 -2.71 25.10
CA ALA A 675 -15.98 -1.80 24.28
C ALA A 675 -16.57 -2.47 23.02
N PHE A 676 -16.21 -3.72 22.73
CA PHE A 676 -16.62 -4.42 21.52
C PHE A 676 -17.13 -5.81 21.83
N ILE A 677 -18.22 -6.18 21.16
CA ILE A 677 -18.81 -7.52 21.21
C ILE A 677 -19.08 -8.04 19.80
N LEU A 678 -19.32 -9.32 19.66
CA LEU A 678 -19.79 -9.90 18.41
C LEU A 678 -21.21 -9.40 18.11
N PRO A 679 -21.53 -9.03 16.87
CA PRO A 679 -22.91 -8.70 16.51
C PRO A 679 -23.78 -9.97 16.58
N PRO A 680 -25.12 -9.83 16.72
CA PRO A 680 -26.02 -10.94 16.60
C PRO A 680 -25.90 -11.70 15.29
N ALA A 681 -26.23 -12.99 15.32
CA ALA A 681 -26.16 -13.83 14.11
C ALA A 681 -27.01 -13.24 12.96
N GLY A 682 -26.39 -13.11 11.78
CA GLY A 682 -27.05 -12.55 10.61
C GLY A 682 -27.12 -11.01 10.55
N GLU A 683 -26.60 -10.31 11.54
CA GLU A 683 -26.59 -8.84 11.57
C GLU A 683 -25.20 -8.26 11.28
N PHE A 684 -25.18 -7.04 10.76
CA PHE A 684 -23.97 -6.27 10.60
C PHE A 684 -23.65 -5.50 11.88
N GLY A 685 -22.40 -5.56 12.33
CA GLY A 685 -21.97 -4.81 13.49
C GLY A 685 -22.01 -3.30 13.28
N ASN A 686 -22.33 -2.59 14.36
CA ASN A 686 -22.55 -1.14 14.36
C ASN A 686 -21.27 -0.30 14.52
N ALA A 687 -20.10 -0.91 14.82
CA ALA A 687 -18.86 -0.17 15.01
C ALA A 687 -18.52 0.67 13.79
N ALA A 688 -18.21 1.96 14.02
CA ALA A 688 -17.73 2.81 12.97
C ALA A 688 -16.29 2.40 12.56
N ARG A 689 -15.92 2.73 11.33
CA ARG A 689 -14.55 2.50 10.84
C ARG A 689 -13.54 3.34 11.63
N ASN A 690 -12.40 2.73 11.96
CA ASN A 690 -11.21 3.41 12.43
C ASN A 690 -11.41 4.21 13.73
N THR A 691 -12.10 3.63 14.71
CA THR A 691 -12.37 4.22 16.04
C THR A 691 -11.28 3.96 17.07
N ILE A 692 -10.46 2.93 16.87
CA ILE A 692 -9.35 2.56 17.75
C ILE A 692 -8.10 3.34 17.33
N THR A 693 -7.48 4.08 18.25
CA THR A 693 -6.21 4.76 17.99
C THR A 693 -5.05 3.82 18.26
N GLY A 694 -4.30 3.49 17.23
CA GLY A 694 -3.13 2.61 17.31
C GLY A 694 -1.90 3.24 17.94
N PRO A 695 -0.76 2.50 17.98
CA PRO A 695 0.48 2.98 18.57
C PRO A 695 1.04 4.20 17.84
N GLY A 696 1.47 5.21 18.59
CA GLY A 696 2.29 6.30 18.07
C GLY A 696 3.75 5.88 17.88
N SER A 697 4.56 6.75 17.31
CA SER A 697 5.98 6.49 17.14
C SER A 697 6.84 7.66 17.63
N PHE A 698 7.96 7.34 18.26
CA PHE A 698 9.02 8.28 18.63
C PHE A 698 10.36 7.71 18.16
N GLN A 699 11.07 8.43 17.31
CA GLN A 699 12.37 8.02 16.82
C GLN A 699 13.33 9.22 16.87
N MET A 700 14.47 9.03 17.50
CA MET A 700 15.57 9.99 17.52
C MET A 700 16.81 9.36 16.91
N ASN A 701 17.35 9.99 15.87
CA ASN A 701 18.56 9.55 15.19
C ASN A 701 19.67 10.57 15.43
N PHE A 702 20.90 10.08 15.53
CA PHE A 702 22.10 10.87 15.79
C PHE A 702 23.23 10.36 14.92
N ALA A 703 24.05 11.26 14.38
CA ALA A 703 25.29 10.91 13.74
C ALA A 703 26.38 11.92 14.13
N LEU A 704 27.56 11.39 14.42
CA LEU A 704 28.78 12.15 14.68
C LEU A 704 29.76 11.89 13.53
N ASN A 705 30.15 12.94 12.85
CA ASN A 705 31.04 12.86 11.70
C ASN A 705 32.33 13.65 11.97
N ARG A 706 33.44 13.15 11.42
CA ARG A 706 34.73 13.86 11.45
C ARG A 706 35.48 13.66 10.15
N GLY A 707 35.86 14.77 9.49
CA GLY A 707 36.74 14.76 8.35
C GLY A 707 38.19 15.09 8.77
N ILE A 708 39.10 14.18 8.52
CA ILE A 708 40.53 14.33 8.79
C ILE A 708 41.27 14.42 7.46
N ARG A 709 41.90 15.57 7.21
CA ARG A 709 42.78 15.72 6.02
C ARG A 709 44.20 15.30 6.39
N PHE A 710 44.86 14.57 5.52
CA PHE A 710 46.22 14.09 5.73
C PHE A 710 47.02 14.08 4.38
N GLY A 711 48.33 13.83 4.44
CA GLY A 711 49.21 13.94 3.32
C GLY A 711 49.84 15.34 3.20
N LYS A 712 50.96 15.45 2.44
CA LYS A 712 51.71 16.70 2.30
C LYS A 712 50.86 17.80 1.64
N ASP A 713 49.96 17.44 0.73
CA ASP A 713 49.12 18.37 -0.04
C ASP A 713 47.70 18.54 0.50
N GLY A 714 47.34 17.84 1.62
CA GLY A 714 45.98 17.88 2.18
C GLY A 714 44.87 17.32 1.27
N GLN A 715 45.27 16.67 0.16
CA GLN A 715 44.32 16.12 -0.82
C GLN A 715 43.64 14.84 -0.33
N ARG A 716 44.30 14.09 0.55
CA ARG A 716 43.75 12.85 1.12
C ARG A 716 42.85 13.18 2.31
N ARG A 717 41.71 12.52 2.36
CA ARG A 717 40.72 12.74 3.37
C ARG A 717 40.19 11.42 3.92
N MET A 718 40.17 11.31 5.26
CA MET A 718 39.49 10.23 5.97
C MET A 718 38.26 10.80 6.65
N ASP A 719 37.10 10.22 6.36
CA ASP A 719 35.83 10.55 7.00
C ASP A 719 35.45 9.41 7.95
N LEU A 720 35.32 9.75 9.21
CA LEU A 720 34.82 8.86 10.28
C LEU A 720 33.38 9.24 10.56
N ARG A 721 32.49 8.26 10.59
CA ARG A 721 31.07 8.46 10.90
C ARG A 721 30.61 7.41 11.90
N TRP A 722 30.03 7.87 12.99
CA TRP A 722 29.26 7.06 13.91
C TRP A 722 27.81 7.45 13.80
N GLU A 723 26.94 6.49 13.46
CA GLU A 723 25.51 6.68 13.30
C GLU A 723 24.74 5.83 14.30
N VAL A 724 23.74 6.42 14.94
CA VAL A 724 22.85 5.77 15.90
C VAL A 724 21.42 6.01 15.47
N ASN A 725 20.74 4.95 15.09
CA ASN A 725 19.30 4.97 14.84
C ASN A 725 18.57 4.57 16.11
N ASN A 726 17.45 5.24 16.39
CA ASN A 726 16.70 5.08 17.63
C ASN A 726 17.59 5.27 18.89
N LEU A 727 18.22 6.43 19.00
CA LEU A 727 19.18 6.77 20.04
C LEU A 727 18.65 6.48 21.46
N THR A 728 17.36 6.75 21.69
CA THR A 728 16.71 6.56 22.99
C THR A 728 16.35 5.10 23.28
N ASN A 729 16.52 4.19 22.31
CA ASN A 729 16.10 2.79 22.39
C ASN A 729 14.60 2.63 22.73
N THR A 730 13.77 3.53 22.21
CA THR A 730 12.32 3.53 22.45
C THR A 730 11.66 2.45 21.61
N PRO A 731 10.83 1.54 22.19
CA PRO A 731 10.06 0.59 21.41
C PRO A 731 8.99 1.34 20.59
N ASN A 732 9.00 1.13 19.28
CA ASN A 732 8.01 1.67 18.36
C ASN A 732 7.13 0.53 17.87
N PHE A 733 5.96 0.39 18.45
CA PHE A 733 5.03 -0.68 18.14
C PHE A 733 4.42 -0.51 16.75
N THR A 734 4.20 -1.64 16.08
CA THR A 734 3.56 -1.71 14.76
C THR A 734 2.56 -2.85 14.76
N GLY A 735 1.42 -2.62 14.14
CA GLY A 735 0.36 -3.61 14.13
C GLY A 735 -0.40 -3.71 15.47
N LEU A 736 -1.65 -4.07 15.36
CA LEU A 736 -2.57 -4.23 16.49
C LEU A 736 -3.59 -5.30 16.12
N SER A 737 -3.79 -6.28 16.99
CA SER A 737 -4.83 -7.29 16.80
C SER A 737 -6.19 -6.68 17.13
N THR A 738 -7.04 -6.54 16.11
CA THR A 738 -8.36 -5.91 16.21
C THR A 738 -9.51 -6.86 15.87
N VAL A 739 -9.23 -8.16 15.84
CA VAL A 739 -10.22 -9.21 15.58
C VAL A 739 -10.84 -9.64 16.91
N VAL A 740 -12.14 -9.34 17.10
CA VAL A 740 -12.85 -9.52 18.38
C VAL A 740 -12.88 -10.96 18.84
N ASN A 741 -13.07 -11.90 17.92
CA ASN A 741 -13.06 -13.33 18.21
C ASN A 741 -11.67 -13.98 18.18
N SER A 742 -10.59 -13.18 18.18
CA SER A 742 -9.23 -13.69 18.35
C SER A 742 -8.79 -13.64 19.81
N THR A 743 -8.05 -14.64 20.27
CA THR A 743 -7.43 -14.67 21.60
C THR A 743 -6.34 -13.61 21.79
N THR A 744 -5.88 -12.99 20.69
CA THR A 744 -4.93 -11.89 20.72
C THR A 744 -5.58 -10.51 20.65
N PHE A 745 -6.91 -10.43 20.69
CA PHE A 745 -7.65 -9.17 20.62
C PHE A 745 -7.13 -8.14 21.63
N GLY A 746 -6.79 -6.96 21.17
CA GLY A 746 -6.23 -5.88 21.99
C GLY A 746 -4.70 -5.86 22.08
N ARG A 747 -3.99 -6.86 21.57
CA ARG A 747 -2.54 -6.98 21.68
C ARG A 747 -1.80 -6.32 20.53
N VAL A 748 -0.64 -5.77 20.83
CA VAL A 748 0.34 -5.32 19.82
C VAL A 748 0.96 -6.55 19.16
N THR A 749 1.05 -6.53 17.82
CA THR A 749 1.53 -7.68 17.03
C THR A 749 2.94 -7.50 16.47
N GLY A 750 3.55 -6.33 16.63
CA GLY A 750 4.90 -6.09 16.10
C GLY A 750 5.58 -4.85 16.67
N SER A 751 6.88 -4.76 16.46
CA SER A 751 7.68 -3.57 16.77
C SER A 751 8.69 -3.29 15.66
N ARG A 752 9.10 -2.03 15.53
CA ARG A 752 10.23 -1.64 14.70
C ARG A 752 11.54 -2.08 15.34
N PRO A 753 12.65 -2.16 14.58
CA PRO A 753 13.96 -2.43 15.15
C PRO A 753 14.30 -1.47 16.28
N MET A 754 14.90 -2.02 17.32
CA MET A 754 15.43 -1.26 18.44
C MET A 754 16.66 -0.44 18.02
N ARG A 755 17.44 0.10 18.95
CA ARG A 755 18.61 0.92 18.64
C ARG A 755 19.64 0.13 17.84
N THR A 756 20.09 0.70 16.71
CA THR A 756 21.21 0.20 15.92
C THR A 756 22.31 1.24 15.87
N MET A 757 23.57 0.77 15.87
CA MET A 757 24.76 1.62 15.78
C MET A 757 25.61 1.15 14.61
N GLU A 758 26.13 2.09 13.83
CA GLU A 758 27.00 1.82 12.70
C GLU A 758 28.22 2.74 12.76
N PHE A 759 29.41 2.15 12.54
CA PHE A 759 30.65 2.87 12.39
C PHE A 759 31.14 2.75 10.96
N GLN A 760 31.38 3.87 10.32
CA GLN A 760 31.87 3.92 8.96
C GLN A 760 33.22 4.68 8.91
N MET A 761 34.16 4.16 8.14
CA MET A 761 35.38 4.84 7.78
C MET A 761 35.52 4.87 6.26
N ARG A 762 35.68 6.05 5.70
CA ARG A 762 35.89 6.25 4.27
C ARG A 762 37.19 7.00 4.04
N VAL A 763 38.07 6.46 3.24
CA VAL A 763 39.32 7.11 2.83
C VAL A 763 39.23 7.49 1.37
N ASN A 764 39.49 8.75 1.08
CA ASN A 764 39.59 9.31 -0.27
C ASN A 764 41.07 9.67 -0.52
N PHE A 765 41.63 9.15 -1.62
CA PHE A 765 43.02 9.34 -2.00
C PHE A 765 43.19 10.36 -3.11
#